data_34e1bbc767f083122d01065205ee5881
#
_entry.id   34e1bbc767f083122d01065205ee5881
#
_cell.length_a   1.000
_cell.length_b   1.000
_cell.length_c   1.000
_cell.angle_alpha   90.00
_cell.angle_beta   90.00
_cell.angle_gamma   90.00
#
_symmetry.space_group_name_H-M   'P 1'
#
loop_
_entity.id
_entity.type
_entity.pdbx_description
1 polymer ?
#
loop_
_entity_poly.entity_id
_entity_poly.type
_entity_poly.pdbx_seq_one_letter_code
_entity_poly.pdbx_strand_id
1 'polypeptide(L)'
;MTSVQIEAISTDSKDIPLQEASLDIWDKKYRLKSKTGDIIDQSIDDTFKRVARALANAELTDELRNKWYDSFLWALRRGAIPAGRITSNAGAQEHKPATSTINCTVSGIINDSMNGILEKVHEAGLTLKAGCGIGYEFSTLRPKGAYVSGAGAYTSGPLSFMDIYDKMCFTVSSAGGRRGAQMATFEIGHPDVMEFIRAKRENGRLRQFNCSLLITDEFMAAVEANENWPLAFPINEAEAAELDLDNADQVLWREWPHSDGYVCRDDGLVACRIFKTVPARRLWDMIMSSTYDFAEPGFILIDRINEMNNNWFCENIRATNPCGEQPLPPYGACLLGSVNLTRFVEKPFTDEARFNWDEYHKVARVFTRMLDNVVEINGLPLGKQRDEIARKRRHGMGFLGLGSTINMLRMKYGSPESLEFTEKVAREMALAGWEEALELSREKGPAPIMKEEFEVTGDMLRQRPELEADGYKLGDKVSGRVLHARYSRYMQKVAEINPELVDALAEEGARFTHHTSIAPTGTISLSIANNVSNGIEPSFAHHYSRNVIREGRKSKEKVEVFSYELLAYRHLVNKRAMPYAEDEASKLPDYFITAEDVTPMQHVDIQAAAQRWIDSSISKTANVPTDFPYEDFKGIYTYAHAQGLKGCTTFRFNPEAFQGVLVQERDLENTLYRFVLDDGQVVEVKGNEEIEYDGEMHTAANLFDALKEGYYGKF
;
A
#
# COMPACT_ATOMS: atom_id res chain seq x y z
N MET A 1 -26.23 34.34 -13.64
CA MET A 1 -25.35 33.19 -13.45
C MET A 1 -25.09 33.08 -11.98
N THR A 2 -25.89 32.31 -11.32
CA THR A 2 -25.90 32.13 -9.87
C THR A 2 -24.66 31.34 -9.48
N SER A 3 -23.75 31.99 -8.77
CA SER A 3 -22.77 31.29 -7.94
C SER A 3 -23.56 30.34 -7.06
N VAL A 4 -23.34 29.05 -7.24
CA VAL A 4 -23.80 28.04 -6.29
C VAL A 4 -23.06 28.40 -4.99
N GLN A 5 -23.73 29.10 -4.09
CA GLN A 5 -23.34 29.13 -2.70
C GLN A 5 -23.44 27.68 -2.26
N ILE A 6 -22.29 27.05 -2.08
CA ILE A 6 -22.20 25.77 -1.42
C ILE A 6 -22.54 26.08 0.04
N GLU A 7 -23.83 25.88 0.36
CA GLU A 7 -24.27 25.95 1.75
C GLU A 7 -23.43 24.99 2.56
N ALA A 8 -23.01 25.46 3.71
CA ALA A 8 -22.31 24.68 4.69
C ALA A 8 -23.01 23.34 4.89
N ILE A 9 -22.20 22.30 4.93
CA ILE A 9 -22.53 20.95 5.37
C ILE A 9 -23.63 20.98 6.41
N SER A 10 -24.56 20.05 6.28
CA SER A 10 -25.76 19.92 7.08
C SER A 10 -25.62 20.49 8.49
N THR A 11 -26.63 21.20 8.94
CA THR A 11 -26.71 21.92 10.22
C THR A 11 -26.36 21.11 11.48
N ASP A 12 -26.09 19.82 11.34
CA ASP A 12 -25.79 18.89 12.44
C ASP A 12 -24.27 18.63 12.65
N SER A 13 -23.41 18.98 11.71
CA SER A 13 -21.97 18.94 11.92
C SER A 13 -21.42 20.35 11.97
N LYS A 14 -21.17 20.86 13.17
CA LYS A 14 -20.34 22.05 13.33
C LYS A 14 -18.97 21.74 12.72
N ASP A 15 -18.49 22.62 11.85
CA ASP A 15 -17.13 22.49 11.30
C ASP A 15 -16.13 22.39 12.45
N ILE A 16 -15.48 21.25 12.53
CA ILE A 16 -14.49 21.00 13.56
C ILE A 16 -13.16 21.61 13.09
N PRO A 17 -12.61 22.58 13.83
CA PRO A 17 -11.39 23.24 13.42
C PRO A 17 -10.23 22.26 13.25
N LEU A 18 -9.39 22.52 12.26
CA LEU A 18 -8.16 21.75 12.07
C LEU A 18 -7.22 21.93 13.25
N GLN A 19 -6.66 20.84 13.72
CA GLN A 19 -5.66 20.81 14.77
C GLN A 19 -4.36 21.47 14.31
N GLU A 20 -3.61 22.03 15.24
CA GLU A 20 -2.31 22.65 14.97
C GLU A 20 -1.35 21.68 14.26
N ALA A 21 -1.29 20.43 14.71
CA ALA A 21 -0.47 19.39 14.08
C ALA A 21 -0.89 19.12 12.62
N SER A 22 -2.18 19.17 12.32
CA SER A 22 -2.72 18.97 10.97
C SER A 22 -2.33 20.12 10.04
N LEU A 23 -2.45 21.36 10.50
CA LEU A 23 -2.04 22.55 9.74
C LEU A 23 -0.53 22.58 9.50
N ASP A 24 0.28 22.21 10.48
CA ASP A 24 1.74 22.16 10.36
C ASP A 24 2.19 21.15 9.29
N ILE A 25 1.58 19.96 9.26
CA ILE A 25 1.89 18.95 8.24
C ILE A 25 1.43 19.40 6.85
N TRP A 26 0.25 20.02 6.74
CA TRP A 26 -0.18 20.59 5.47
C TRP A 26 0.80 21.67 4.97
N ASP A 27 1.20 22.62 5.82
CA ASP A 27 2.15 23.69 5.45
C ASP A 27 3.49 23.12 4.97
N LYS A 28 4.01 22.11 5.63
CA LYS A 28 5.29 21.48 5.29
C LYS A 28 5.26 20.58 4.07
N LYS A 29 4.15 19.88 3.81
CA LYS A 29 4.08 18.80 2.83
C LYS A 29 3.30 19.16 1.57
N TYR A 30 2.22 19.92 1.67
CA TYR A 30 1.25 20.10 0.60
C TYR A 30 1.06 21.53 0.12
N ARG A 31 1.30 22.51 1.00
CA ARG A 31 1.21 23.92 0.68
C ARG A 31 2.22 24.28 -0.40
N LEU A 32 1.75 24.81 -1.52
CA LEU A 32 2.65 25.23 -2.60
C LEU A 32 3.36 26.54 -2.22
N LYS A 33 4.68 26.52 -2.34
CA LYS A 33 5.57 27.67 -2.17
C LYS A 33 6.42 27.83 -3.43
N SER A 34 6.81 29.07 -3.73
CA SER A 34 7.75 29.36 -4.82
C SER A 34 9.15 28.82 -4.51
N LYS A 35 10.04 28.86 -5.50
CA LYS A 35 11.45 28.49 -5.32
C LYS A 35 12.18 29.40 -4.31
N THR A 36 11.66 30.61 -4.09
CA THR A 36 12.17 31.60 -3.13
C THR A 36 11.49 31.50 -1.75
N GLY A 37 10.54 30.58 -1.59
CA GLY A 37 9.82 30.35 -0.33
C GLY A 37 8.53 31.16 -0.17
N ASP A 38 8.14 31.95 -1.17
CA ASP A 38 6.91 32.71 -1.13
C ASP A 38 5.69 31.80 -1.16
N ILE A 39 4.70 32.07 -0.33
CA ILE A 39 3.49 31.27 -0.21
C ILE A 39 2.60 31.48 -1.43
N ILE A 40 2.27 30.41 -2.13
CA ILE A 40 1.33 30.37 -3.26
C ILE A 40 -0.06 29.99 -2.76
N ASP A 41 -0.20 28.82 -2.12
CA ASP A 41 -1.46 28.42 -1.49
C ASP A 41 -1.63 29.14 -0.15
N GLN A 42 -2.56 30.07 -0.04
CA GLN A 42 -2.80 30.81 1.20
C GLN A 42 -3.54 29.96 2.24
N SER A 43 -4.36 29.01 1.79
CA SER A 43 -5.18 28.12 2.60
C SER A 43 -5.25 26.72 2.00
N ILE A 44 -5.79 25.76 2.75
CA ILE A 44 -6.09 24.41 2.24
C ILE A 44 -7.06 24.47 1.05
N ASP A 45 -8.02 25.39 1.07
CA ASP A 45 -8.95 25.57 -0.04
C ASP A 45 -8.24 26.04 -1.32
N ASP A 46 -7.18 26.82 -1.22
CA ASP A 46 -6.35 27.18 -2.37
C ASP A 46 -5.59 25.96 -2.93
N THR A 47 -5.13 25.05 -2.06
CA THR A 47 -4.59 23.77 -2.46
C THR A 47 -5.64 22.98 -3.24
N PHE A 48 -6.89 22.91 -2.78
CA PHE A 48 -7.97 22.24 -3.48
C PHE A 48 -8.27 22.87 -4.84
N LYS A 49 -8.33 24.20 -4.92
CA LYS A 49 -8.54 24.93 -6.18
C LYS A 49 -7.44 24.67 -7.19
N ARG A 50 -6.18 24.66 -6.75
CA ARG A 50 -5.02 24.33 -7.60
C ARG A 50 -5.11 22.91 -8.16
N VAL A 51 -5.36 21.94 -7.31
CA VAL A 51 -5.51 20.53 -7.70
C VAL A 51 -6.70 20.34 -8.64
N ALA A 52 -7.87 20.88 -8.29
CA ALA A 52 -9.07 20.82 -9.12
C ALA A 52 -8.83 21.40 -10.51
N ARG A 53 -8.16 22.54 -10.59
CA ARG A 53 -7.85 23.18 -11.89
C ARG A 53 -6.88 22.34 -12.72
N ALA A 54 -5.83 21.83 -12.10
CA ALA A 54 -4.85 21.00 -12.80
C ALA A 54 -5.48 19.74 -13.38
N LEU A 55 -6.35 19.08 -12.63
CA LEU A 55 -7.03 17.87 -13.09
C LEU A 55 -8.12 18.18 -14.15
N ALA A 56 -8.87 19.25 -13.97
CA ALA A 56 -9.88 19.67 -14.93
C ALA A 56 -9.28 20.12 -16.29
N ASN A 57 -8.06 20.64 -16.28
CA ASN A 57 -7.36 21.02 -17.51
C ASN A 57 -7.03 19.81 -18.43
N ALA A 58 -7.12 18.60 -17.94
CA ALA A 58 -7.03 17.39 -18.75
C ALA A 58 -8.30 17.10 -19.59
N GLU A 59 -9.38 17.83 -19.35
CA GLU A 59 -10.60 17.73 -20.18
C GLU A 59 -10.42 18.34 -21.56
N LEU A 60 -11.21 17.85 -22.53
CA LEU A 60 -10.99 18.11 -23.96
C LEU A 60 -11.29 19.55 -24.40
N THR A 61 -12.28 20.21 -23.78
CA THR A 61 -12.73 21.56 -24.16
C THR A 61 -12.74 22.50 -22.97
N ASP A 62 -12.67 23.81 -23.22
CA ASP A 62 -12.70 24.82 -22.15
C ASP A 62 -14.04 24.79 -21.38
N GLU A 63 -15.13 24.46 -22.03
CA GLU A 63 -16.42 24.28 -21.38
C GLU A 63 -16.38 23.12 -20.38
N LEU A 64 -15.85 21.96 -20.80
CA LEU A 64 -15.68 20.80 -19.93
C LEU A 64 -14.67 21.06 -18.80
N ARG A 65 -13.57 21.76 -19.08
CA ARG A 65 -12.58 22.16 -18.08
C ARG A 65 -13.21 23.01 -16.97
N ASN A 66 -14.06 23.95 -17.31
CA ASN A 66 -14.75 24.79 -16.32
C ASN A 66 -15.82 23.99 -15.56
N LYS A 67 -16.65 23.21 -16.26
CA LYS A 67 -17.65 22.34 -15.63
C LYS A 67 -17.03 21.39 -14.63
N TRP A 68 -15.96 20.69 -15.01
CA TRP A 68 -15.33 19.70 -14.15
C TRP A 68 -14.46 20.32 -13.06
N TYR A 69 -13.93 21.54 -13.26
CA TYR A 69 -13.30 22.28 -12.17
C TYR A 69 -14.27 22.46 -10.99
N ASP A 70 -15.48 22.91 -11.25
CA ASP A 70 -16.47 23.10 -10.19
C ASP A 70 -16.84 21.78 -9.51
N SER A 71 -17.02 20.72 -10.28
CA SER A 71 -17.33 19.39 -9.75
C SER A 71 -16.18 18.79 -8.95
N PHE A 72 -14.94 18.94 -9.40
CA PHE A 72 -13.74 18.45 -8.69
C PHE A 72 -13.51 19.23 -7.40
N LEU A 73 -13.68 20.55 -7.42
CA LEU A 73 -13.58 21.36 -6.21
C LEU A 73 -14.66 20.98 -5.19
N TRP A 74 -15.87 20.74 -5.66
CA TRP A 74 -16.94 20.23 -4.81
C TRP A 74 -16.56 18.89 -4.17
N ALA A 75 -16.07 17.93 -4.94
CA ALA A 75 -15.66 16.63 -4.42
C ALA A 75 -14.51 16.73 -3.41
N LEU A 76 -13.49 17.56 -3.67
CA LEU A 76 -12.38 17.80 -2.75
C LEU A 76 -12.86 18.36 -1.41
N ARG A 77 -13.78 19.31 -1.45
CA ARG A 77 -14.40 19.89 -0.24
C ARG A 77 -15.30 18.89 0.50
N ARG A 78 -15.77 17.86 -0.17
CA ARG A 78 -16.66 16.80 0.37
C ARG A 78 -15.94 15.54 0.81
N GLY A 79 -14.62 15.53 0.81
CA GLY A 79 -13.84 14.44 1.36
C GLY A 79 -13.09 13.57 0.35
N ALA A 80 -13.10 13.91 -0.95
CA ALA A 80 -12.17 13.30 -1.90
C ALA A 80 -10.76 13.86 -1.66
N ILE A 81 -9.82 13.00 -1.24
CA ILE A 81 -8.45 13.41 -0.95
C ILE A 81 -7.50 12.67 -1.89
N PRO A 82 -6.98 13.33 -2.93
CA PRO A 82 -5.94 12.75 -3.76
C PRO A 82 -4.70 12.44 -2.93
N ALA A 83 -3.95 11.43 -3.35
CA ALA A 83 -2.71 11.04 -2.68
C ALA A 83 -1.73 12.23 -2.57
N GLY A 84 -0.83 12.13 -1.61
CA GLY A 84 0.09 13.22 -1.28
C GLY A 84 0.86 13.77 -2.48
N ARG A 85 1.25 12.95 -3.42
CA ARG A 85 1.95 13.39 -4.64
C ARG A 85 1.06 14.21 -5.57
N ILE A 86 -0.19 13.84 -5.72
CA ILE A 86 -1.15 14.62 -6.51
C ILE A 86 -1.41 15.96 -5.80
N THR A 87 -1.70 15.92 -4.52
CA THR A 87 -2.01 17.11 -3.72
C THR A 87 -0.85 18.11 -3.70
N SER A 88 0.40 17.61 -3.63
CA SER A 88 1.58 18.50 -3.59
C SER A 88 2.06 18.97 -4.96
N ASN A 89 1.83 18.20 -6.03
CA ASN A 89 2.47 18.42 -7.33
C ASN A 89 1.51 18.79 -8.46
N ALA A 90 0.22 18.45 -8.38
CA ALA A 90 -0.73 18.84 -9.40
C ALA A 90 -0.87 20.38 -9.47
N GLY A 91 -0.67 20.95 -10.65
CA GLY A 91 -0.68 22.40 -10.85
C GLY A 91 0.54 23.14 -10.30
N ALA A 92 1.61 22.41 -9.95
CA ALA A 92 2.83 22.99 -9.35
C ALA A 92 4.02 23.08 -10.32
N GLN A 93 3.82 22.82 -11.62
CA GLN A 93 4.89 22.64 -12.61
C GLN A 93 5.80 23.87 -12.78
N GLU A 94 5.29 25.09 -12.60
CA GLU A 94 6.10 26.29 -12.64
C GLU A 94 7.15 26.35 -11.52
N HIS A 95 6.87 25.69 -10.39
CA HIS A 95 7.73 25.67 -9.21
C HIS A 95 8.43 24.34 -9.01
N LYS A 96 7.85 23.25 -9.52
CA LYS A 96 8.33 21.87 -9.37
C LYS A 96 8.27 21.12 -10.71
N PRO A 97 9.09 21.48 -11.72
CA PRO A 97 8.92 20.98 -13.09
C PRO A 97 9.22 19.50 -13.28
N ALA A 98 10.03 18.89 -12.43
CA ALA A 98 10.53 17.52 -12.59
C ALA A 98 9.96 16.53 -11.58
N THR A 99 8.73 16.76 -11.09
CA THR A 99 8.06 15.88 -10.13
C THR A 99 6.91 15.10 -10.74
N SER A 100 6.69 13.88 -10.23
CA SER A 100 5.56 13.03 -10.61
C SER A 100 4.39 13.19 -9.64
N THR A 101 3.18 12.99 -10.16
CA THR A 101 1.95 12.84 -9.36
C THR A 101 1.69 11.40 -8.93
N ILE A 102 2.54 10.47 -9.33
CA ILE A 102 2.43 9.03 -9.05
C ILE A 102 3.17 8.69 -7.75
N ASN A 103 2.53 7.90 -6.90
CA ASN A 103 3.12 7.41 -5.65
C ASN A 103 3.81 6.06 -5.81
N CYS A 104 3.24 5.17 -6.61
CA CYS A 104 3.51 3.73 -6.58
C CYS A 104 3.95 3.22 -7.94
N THR A 105 5.06 2.50 -7.97
CA THR A 105 5.59 1.85 -9.17
C THR A 105 6.17 0.47 -8.83
N VAL A 106 6.31 -0.35 -9.85
CA VAL A 106 7.08 -1.60 -9.82
C VAL A 106 8.11 -1.58 -10.95
N SER A 107 9.28 -2.08 -10.68
CA SER A 107 10.38 -2.20 -11.64
C SER A 107 10.04 -3.14 -12.80
N GLY A 108 10.66 -2.94 -13.93
CA GLY A 108 10.79 -4.00 -14.92
C GLY A 108 11.47 -5.24 -14.31
N ILE A 109 11.31 -6.40 -14.97
CA ILE A 109 11.95 -7.65 -14.54
C ILE A 109 13.46 -7.46 -14.49
N ILE A 110 14.08 -7.86 -13.38
CA ILE A 110 15.53 -7.87 -13.24
C ILE A 110 16.04 -9.14 -13.92
N ASN A 111 16.57 -9.00 -15.13
CA ASN A 111 17.17 -10.11 -15.84
C ASN A 111 18.42 -10.61 -15.11
N ASP A 112 18.64 -11.91 -15.14
CA ASP A 112 19.75 -12.59 -14.47
C ASP A 112 21.09 -12.38 -15.19
N SER A 113 21.52 -11.12 -15.25
CA SER A 113 22.78 -10.67 -15.84
C SER A 113 23.24 -9.37 -15.20
N MET A 114 24.54 -9.08 -15.25
CA MET A 114 25.08 -7.83 -14.73
C MET A 114 24.44 -6.60 -15.40
N ASN A 115 24.26 -6.65 -16.72
CA ASN A 115 23.61 -5.57 -17.45
C ASN A 115 22.14 -5.38 -16.99
N GLY A 116 21.39 -6.49 -16.83
CA GLY A 116 20.01 -6.44 -16.36
C GLY A 116 19.91 -5.86 -14.96
N ILE A 117 20.78 -6.25 -14.04
CA ILE A 117 20.84 -5.75 -12.67
C ILE A 117 21.11 -4.24 -12.65
N LEU A 118 22.16 -3.79 -13.36
CA LEU A 118 22.57 -2.39 -13.37
C LEU A 118 21.60 -1.48 -14.13
N GLU A 119 20.98 -1.98 -15.20
CA GLU A 119 19.90 -1.27 -15.90
C GLU A 119 18.75 -0.92 -14.95
N LYS A 120 18.33 -1.86 -14.13
CA LYS A 120 17.25 -1.63 -13.18
C LYS A 120 17.65 -0.73 -12.01
N VAL A 121 18.92 -0.73 -11.59
CA VAL A 121 19.43 0.28 -10.64
C VAL A 121 19.31 1.68 -11.24
N HIS A 122 19.70 1.86 -12.50
CA HIS A 122 19.60 3.14 -13.21
C HIS A 122 18.13 3.62 -13.30
N GLU A 123 17.24 2.77 -13.78
CA GLU A 123 15.81 3.08 -13.91
C GLU A 123 15.19 3.42 -12.53
N ALA A 124 15.54 2.65 -11.49
CA ALA A 124 15.08 2.88 -10.14
C ALA A 124 15.56 4.22 -9.57
N GLY A 125 16.80 4.59 -9.81
CA GLY A 125 17.35 5.88 -9.41
C GLY A 125 16.57 7.06 -9.98
N LEU A 126 16.20 7.00 -11.26
CA LEU A 126 15.36 8.02 -11.90
C LEU A 126 13.95 8.05 -11.32
N THR A 127 13.36 6.89 -11.05
CA THR A 127 12.02 6.75 -10.48
C THR A 127 11.96 7.32 -9.06
N LEU A 128 12.91 6.97 -8.21
CA LEU A 128 13.02 7.50 -6.84
C LEU A 128 13.25 9.00 -6.82
N LYS A 129 14.11 9.51 -7.73
CA LYS A 129 14.34 10.95 -7.89
C LYS A 129 13.06 11.71 -8.25
N ALA A 130 12.19 11.14 -9.09
CA ALA A 130 10.88 11.70 -9.42
C ALA A 130 9.88 11.65 -8.25
N GLY A 131 10.22 10.95 -7.17
CA GLY A 131 9.45 10.86 -5.94
C GLY A 131 8.51 9.66 -5.85
N CYS A 132 8.64 8.69 -6.75
CA CYS A 132 7.84 7.46 -6.74
C CYS A 132 8.52 6.38 -5.91
N GLY A 133 7.74 5.67 -5.07
CA GLY A 133 8.17 4.42 -4.46
C GLY A 133 8.24 3.30 -5.50
N ILE A 134 9.11 2.33 -5.30
CA ILE A 134 9.33 1.25 -6.26
C ILE A 134 9.47 -0.11 -5.58
N GLY A 135 8.88 -1.13 -6.20
CA GLY A 135 9.03 -2.52 -5.80
C GLY A 135 9.76 -3.35 -6.84
N TYR A 136 10.46 -4.39 -6.39
CA TYR A 136 11.22 -5.31 -7.25
C TYR A 136 11.01 -6.75 -6.80
N GLU A 137 11.13 -7.70 -7.75
CA GLU A 137 11.39 -9.10 -7.44
C GLU A 137 12.87 -9.40 -7.62
N PHE A 138 13.54 -9.91 -6.57
CA PHE A 138 14.94 -10.31 -6.62
C PHE A 138 15.15 -11.81 -6.81
N SER A 139 14.11 -12.61 -6.68
CA SER A 139 14.18 -14.07 -6.88
C SER A 139 14.32 -14.50 -8.34
N THR A 140 14.35 -13.56 -9.29
CA THR A 140 14.73 -13.79 -10.69
C THR A 140 16.23 -13.98 -10.88
N LEU A 141 17.05 -13.67 -9.88
CA LEU A 141 18.50 -13.81 -9.91
C LEU A 141 18.92 -15.20 -9.43
N ARG A 142 19.92 -15.78 -10.11
CA ARG A 142 20.46 -17.10 -9.77
C ARG A 142 20.98 -17.15 -8.33
N PRO A 143 20.89 -18.34 -7.68
CA PRO A 143 21.26 -18.46 -6.29
C PRO A 143 22.76 -18.31 -6.06
N LYS A 144 23.13 -17.91 -4.85
CA LYS A 144 24.52 -17.83 -4.39
C LYS A 144 25.29 -19.11 -4.67
N GLY A 145 26.47 -18.97 -5.20
CA GLY A 145 27.33 -20.10 -5.57
C GLY A 145 27.01 -20.72 -6.93
N ALA A 146 26.01 -20.22 -7.68
CA ALA A 146 25.79 -20.65 -9.06
C ALA A 146 26.89 -20.14 -10.00
N TYR A 147 27.27 -20.95 -10.97
CA TYR A 147 28.35 -20.64 -11.90
C TYR A 147 27.93 -19.56 -12.91
N VAL A 148 28.82 -18.59 -13.14
CA VAL A 148 28.68 -17.52 -14.12
C VAL A 148 29.65 -17.76 -15.26
N SER A 149 29.19 -18.32 -16.38
CA SER A 149 30.02 -18.71 -17.52
C SER A 149 30.82 -17.54 -18.13
N GLY A 150 30.20 -16.37 -18.19
CA GLY A 150 30.86 -15.17 -18.73
C GLY A 150 32.00 -14.59 -17.86
N ALA A 151 31.99 -14.91 -16.57
CA ALA A 151 33.01 -14.45 -15.61
C ALA A 151 34.00 -15.56 -15.20
N GLY A 152 33.67 -16.83 -15.48
CA GLY A 152 34.47 -17.96 -15.00
C GLY A 152 34.48 -18.08 -13.47
N ALA A 153 33.43 -17.62 -12.79
CA ALA A 153 33.35 -17.50 -11.32
C ALA A 153 31.95 -17.86 -10.83
N TYR A 154 31.79 -17.85 -9.52
CA TYR A 154 30.51 -18.09 -8.85
C TYR A 154 29.89 -16.79 -8.36
N THR A 155 28.55 -16.67 -8.49
CA THR A 155 27.83 -15.48 -8.06
C THR A 155 27.74 -15.37 -6.54
N SER A 156 27.71 -14.13 -6.05
CA SER A 156 27.42 -13.80 -4.64
C SER A 156 25.95 -13.90 -4.24
N GLY A 157 25.06 -14.04 -5.23
CA GLY A 157 23.63 -14.23 -5.05
C GLY A 157 22.79 -12.95 -4.99
N PRO A 158 21.45 -13.08 -4.93
CA PRO A 158 20.52 -11.95 -5.01
C PRO A 158 20.73 -10.89 -3.92
N LEU A 159 21.01 -11.30 -2.68
CA LEU A 159 21.08 -10.37 -1.55
C LEU A 159 22.24 -9.39 -1.66
N SER A 160 23.38 -9.81 -2.20
CA SER A 160 24.50 -8.89 -2.43
C SER A 160 24.19 -7.84 -3.50
N PHE A 161 23.37 -8.17 -4.48
CA PHE A 161 22.89 -7.19 -5.45
C PHE A 161 21.83 -6.25 -4.85
N MET A 162 20.99 -6.74 -3.92
CA MET A 162 20.08 -5.89 -3.16
C MET A 162 20.82 -4.80 -2.37
N ASP A 163 22.03 -5.07 -1.88
CA ASP A 163 22.86 -4.07 -1.20
C ASP A 163 23.20 -2.87 -2.10
N ILE A 164 23.34 -3.08 -3.42
CA ILE A 164 23.53 -2.00 -4.41
C ILE A 164 22.29 -1.11 -4.49
N TYR A 165 21.11 -1.73 -4.59
CA TYR A 165 19.83 -1.01 -4.62
C TYR A 165 19.56 -0.24 -3.32
N ASP A 166 19.88 -0.84 -2.19
CA ASP A 166 19.75 -0.21 -0.86
C ASP A 166 20.62 1.06 -0.77
N LYS A 167 21.89 0.95 -1.17
CA LYS A 167 22.83 2.09 -1.16
C LYS A 167 22.44 3.16 -2.15
N MET A 168 22.00 2.78 -3.34
CA MET A 168 21.48 3.71 -4.36
C MET A 168 20.29 4.49 -3.80
N CYS A 169 19.31 3.81 -3.22
CA CYS A 169 18.11 4.45 -2.65
C CYS A 169 18.48 5.39 -1.50
N PHE A 170 19.40 5.00 -0.63
CA PHE A 170 19.90 5.85 0.45
C PHE A 170 20.55 7.13 -0.08
N THR A 171 21.26 7.02 -1.20
CA THR A 171 22.03 8.13 -1.80
C THR A 171 21.14 9.08 -2.60
N VAL A 172 20.09 8.55 -3.26
CA VAL A 172 19.17 9.33 -4.09
C VAL A 172 18.07 9.92 -3.24
N SER A 173 18.05 11.25 -3.08
CA SER A 173 16.94 11.95 -2.46
C SER A 173 15.78 12.08 -3.44
N SER A 174 14.58 11.76 -2.99
CA SER A 174 13.37 12.03 -3.77
C SER A 174 13.09 13.53 -3.86
N ALA A 175 12.38 13.94 -4.91
CA ALA A 175 11.90 15.32 -5.05
C ALA A 175 11.10 15.74 -3.80
N GLY A 176 11.51 16.82 -3.16
CA GLY A 176 10.91 17.32 -1.92
C GLY A 176 11.59 16.84 -0.64
N GLY A 177 12.83 16.32 -0.69
CA GLY A 177 13.63 15.96 0.49
C GLY A 177 13.15 14.71 1.25
N ARG A 178 12.24 13.92 0.67
CA ARG A 178 11.77 12.65 1.25
C ARG A 178 12.72 11.52 0.87
N ARG A 179 13.07 10.67 1.82
CA ARG A 179 13.81 9.42 1.52
C ARG A 179 12.99 8.54 0.59
N GLY A 180 13.64 7.87 -0.35
CA GLY A 180 13.02 6.88 -1.20
C GLY A 180 12.51 5.68 -0.38
N ALA A 181 11.52 4.99 -0.92
CA ALA A 181 10.99 3.77 -0.34
C ALA A 181 11.01 2.64 -1.37
N GLN A 182 11.45 1.47 -0.95
CA GLN A 182 11.57 0.29 -1.81
C GLN A 182 10.89 -0.93 -1.17
N MET A 183 10.35 -1.81 -2.02
CA MET A 183 9.90 -3.14 -1.65
C MET A 183 10.77 -4.18 -2.37
N ALA A 184 11.25 -5.16 -1.63
CA ALA A 184 11.85 -6.37 -2.19
C ALA A 184 10.89 -7.54 -2.00
N THR A 185 10.50 -8.18 -3.09
CA THR A 185 9.79 -9.45 -3.05
C THR A 185 10.71 -10.60 -3.40
N PHE A 186 10.45 -11.75 -2.82
CA PHE A 186 11.27 -12.94 -2.98
C PHE A 186 10.41 -14.20 -2.93
N GLU A 187 10.58 -15.09 -3.89
CA GLU A 187 9.78 -16.29 -3.97
C GLU A 187 10.15 -17.30 -2.88
N ILE A 188 9.14 -17.90 -2.26
CA ILE A 188 9.30 -18.89 -1.19
C ILE A 188 10.06 -20.15 -1.63
N GLY A 189 10.08 -20.44 -2.92
CA GLY A 189 10.77 -21.61 -3.49
C GLY A 189 12.19 -21.33 -4.00
N HIS A 190 12.73 -20.11 -3.80
CA HIS A 190 14.09 -19.80 -4.24
C HIS A 190 15.15 -20.44 -3.33
N PRO A 191 16.28 -20.93 -3.85
CA PRO A 191 17.35 -21.54 -3.06
C PRO A 191 17.92 -20.67 -1.92
N ASP A 192 17.92 -19.33 -2.09
CA ASP A 192 18.44 -18.38 -1.09
C ASP A 192 17.36 -17.79 -0.17
N VAL A 193 16.17 -18.36 -0.15
CA VAL A 193 15.05 -17.83 0.64
C VAL A 193 15.35 -17.71 2.13
N MET A 194 16.12 -18.64 2.69
CA MET A 194 16.48 -18.60 4.11
C MET A 194 17.41 -17.41 4.44
N GLU A 195 18.31 -17.07 3.53
CA GLU A 195 19.15 -15.88 3.64
C GLU A 195 18.32 -14.59 3.55
N PHE A 196 17.35 -14.54 2.64
CA PHE A 196 16.41 -13.43 2.53
C PHE A 196 15.58 -13.22 3.82
N ILE A 197 15.07 -14.28 4.41
CA ILE A 197 14.29 -14.23 5.68
C ILE A 197 15.14 -13.61 6.80
N ARG A 198 16.44 -13.92 6.85
CA ARG A 198 17.36 -13.46 7.89
C ARG A 198 17.97 -12.09 7.63
N ALA A 199 17.85 -11.56 6.43
CA ALA A 199 18.57 -10.35 6.01
C ALA A 199 18.36 -9.14 6.93
N LYS A 200 17.15 -8.95 7.44
CA LYS A 200 16.81 -7.84 8.33
C LYS A 200 17.26 -8.04 9.79
N ARG A 201 17.71 -9.24 10.16
CA ARG A 201 18.29 -9.50 11.49
C ARG A 201 19.70 -8.92 11.62
N GLU A 202 20.40 -8.72 10.51
CA GLU A 202 21.70 -8.05 10.49
C GLU A 202 21.50 -6.54 10.71
N ASN A 203 22.05 -6.03 11.77
CA ASN A 203 21.88 -4.62 12.17
C ASN A 203 22.36 -3.68 11.04
N GLY A 204 21.46 -2.88 10.53
CA GLY A 204 21.74 -1.87 9.52
C GLY A 204 21.70 -2.34 8.06
N ARG A 205 21.45 -3.61 7.79
CA ARG A 205 21.35 -4.12 6.42
C ARG A 205 19.96 -3.87 5.83
N LEU A 206 19.91 -3.53 4.53
CA LEU A 206 18.68 -3.34 3.73
C LEU A 206 17.64 -2.39 4.37
N ARG A 207 18.11 -1.30 4.98
CA ARG A 207 17.24 -0.32 5.67
C ARG A 207 16.27 0.41 4.76
N GLN A 208 16.61 0.51 3.47
CA GLN A 208 15.78 1.20 2.47
C GLN A 208 14.72 0.27 1.85
N PHE A 209 14.67 -0.98 2.29
CA PHE A 209 13.72 -1.97 1.82
C PHE A 209 12.70 -2.37 2.88
N ASN A 210 11.45 -2.50 2.45
CA ASN A 210 10.51 -3.44 3.04
C ASN A 210 10.69 -4.79 2.33
N CYS A 211 10.79 -5.87 3.07
CA CYS A 211 11.00 -7.21 2.54
C CYS A 211 9.75 -8.07 2.71
N SER A 212 9.31 -8.71 1.63
CA SER A 212 8.14 -9.59 1.64
C SER A 212 8.38 -10.86 0.83
N LEU A 213 7.79 -11.96 1.30
CA LEU A 213 7.81 -13.24 0.60
C LEU A 213 6.59 -13.40 -0.28
N LEU A 214 6.80 -13.94 -1.46
CA LEU A 214 5.73 -14.42 -2.33
C LEU A 214 5.36 -15.83 -1.89
N ILE A 215 4.27 -15.93 -1.16
CA ILE A 215 3.76 -17.18 -0.59
C ILE A 215 2.73 -17.78 -1.54
N THR A 216 2.91 -19.05 -1.88
CA THR A 216 2.01 -19.80 -2.74
C THR A 216 1.05 -20.68 -1.92
N ASP A 217 -0.10 -21.01 -2.50
CA ASP A 217 -1.05 -21.96 -1.92
C ASP A 217 -0.43 -23.36 -1.75
N GLU A 218 0.43 -23.74 -2.69
CA GLU A 218 1.19 -25.01 -2.62
C GLU A 218 2.10 -25.05 -1.39
N PHE A 219 2.79 -23.96 -1.08
CA PHE A 219 3.61 -23.87 0.14
C PHE A 219 2.76 -23.95 1.41
N MET A 220 1.63 -23.25 1.45
CA MET A 220 0.71 -23.31 2.60
C MET A 220 0.18 -24.73 2.81
N ALA A 221 -0.17 -25.45 1.74
CA ALA A 221 -0.59 -26.85 1.80
C ALA A 221 0.53 -27.78 2.29
N ALA A 222 1.76 -27.56 1.85
CA ALA A 222 2.93 -28.32 2.30
C ALA A 222 3.22 -28.11 3.81
N VAL A 223 3.03 -26.89 4.32
CA VAL A 223 3.13 -26.58 5.74
C VAL A 223 2.07 -27.32 6.54
N GLU A 224 0.82 -27.30 6.09
CA GLU A 224 -0.29 -27.97 6.75
C GLU A 224 -0.09 -29.50 6.77
N ALA A 225 0.28 -30.07 5.63
CA ALA A 225 0.52 -31.52 5.48
C ALA A 225 1.85 -31.99 6.06
N ASN A 226 2.70 -31.09 6.56
CA ASN A 226 4.05 -31.39 7.04
C ASN A 226 4.94 -32.09 6.01
N GLU A 227 4.90 -31.59 4.79
CA GLU A 227 5.67 -32.11 3.65
C GLU A 227 7.02 -31.38 3.51
N ASN A 228 7.87 -31.96 2.65
CA ASN A 228 9.09 -31.31 2.23
C ASN A 228 8.82 -30.26 1.16
N TRP A 229 9.62 -29.19 1.18
CA TRP A 229 9.53 -28.08 0.25
C TRP A 229 10.82 -27.98 -0.57
N PRO A 230 10.77 -28.16 -1.91
CA PRO A 230 11.93 -28.02 -2.77
C PRO A 230 12.25 -26.56 -3.03
N LEU A 231 13.54 -26.22 -2.96
CA LEU A 231 14.10 -24.93 -3.34
C LEU A 231 14.78 -25.07 -4.69
N ALA A 232 14.26 -24.40 -5.70
CA ALA A 232 14.64 -24.60 -7.09
C ALA A 232 14.77 -23.28 -7.86
N PHE A 233 15.53 -23.35 -8.96
CA PHE A 233 15.75 -22.21 -9.86
C PHE A 233 15.72 -22.69 -11.32
N PRO A 234 15.23 -21.86 -12.28
CA PRO A 234 15.14 -22.19 -13.69
C PRO A 234 16.47 -22.61 -14.33
N ILE A 235 16.40 -23.51 -15.27
CA ILE A 235 17.54 -24.04 -16.02
C ILE A 235 17.45 -23.66 -17.50
N ASN A 236 18.62 -23.45 -18.11
CA ASN A 236 18.76 -23.30 -19.54
C ASN A 236 18.94 -24.67 -20.25
N GLU A 237 18.99 -24.66 -21.58
CA GLU A 237 19.15 -25.90 -22.37
C GLU A 237 20.46 -26.65 -22.07
N ALA A 238 21.55 -25.94 -21.77
CA ALA A 238 22.83 -26.56 -21.45
C ALA A 238 22.77 -27.32 -20.11
N GLU A 239 22.14 -26.73 -19.10
CA GLU A 239 21.91 -27.36 -17.80
C GLU A 239 20.92 -28.54 -17.91
N ALA A 240 19.89 -28.40 -18.76
CA ALA A 240 18.91 -29.46 -19.01
C ALA A 240 19.53 -30.74 -19.61
N ALA A 241 20.59 -30.60 -20.38
CA ALA A 241 21.32 -31.73 -20.96
C ALA A 241 21.99 -32.64 -19.90
N GLU A 242 22.25 -32.10 -18.72
CA GLU A 242 22.88 -32.79 -17.58
C GLU A 242 21.86 -33.39 -16.59
N LEU A 243 20.56 -33.15 -16.79
CA LEU A 243 19.49 -33.51 -15.88
C LEU A 243 18.46 -34.39 -16.56
N ASP A 244 17.80 -35.24 -15.78
CA ASP A 244 16.61 -35.96 -16.18
C ASP A 244 15.37 -35.09 -15.87
N LEU A 245 14.78 -34.48 -16.90
CA LEU A 245 13.64 -33.58 -16.79
C LEU A 245 12.36 -34.27 -16.27
N ASP A 246 12.30 -35.61 -16.38
CA ASP A 246 11.17 -36.40 -15.88
C ASP A 246 11.37 -36.86 -14.42
N ASN A 247 12.56 -36.65 -13.87
CA ASN A 247 12.88 -37.00 -12.48
C ASN A 247 12.45 -35.89 -11.50
N ALA A 248 11.36 -36.12 -10.78
CA ALA A 248 10.81 -35.20 -9.81
C ALA A 248 11.73 -34.91 -8.60
N ASP A 249 12.76 -35.70 -8.36
CA ASP A 249 13.78 -35.42 -7.33
C ASP A 249 14.85 -34.43 -7.81
N GLN A 250 14.97 -34.19 -9.10
CA GLN A 250 15.97 -33.31 -9.71
C GLN A 250 15.34 -32.04 -10.29
N VAL A 251 14.17 -32.13 -10.87
CA VAL A 251 13.51 -31.06 -11.63
C VAL A 251 12.06 -30.96 -11.26
N LEU A 252 11.60 -29.73 -11.10
CA LEU A 252 10.18 -29.41 -10.98
C LEU A 252 9.82 -28.33 -11.99
N TRP A 253 8.52 -28.23 -12.31
CA TRP A 253 7.98 -27.29 -13.26
C TRP A 253 7.16 -26.23 -12.54
N ARG A 254 7.51 -24.94 -12.75
CA ARG A 254 6.88 -23.80 -12.09
C ARG A 254 6.54 -22.68 -13.06
N GLU A 255 5.58 -21.86 -12.68
CA GLU A 255 5.39 -20.55 -13.29
C GLU A 255 6.61 -19.66 -13.00
N TRP A 256 7.02 -18.90 -14.01
CA TRP A 256 8.14 -17.97 -13.89
C TRP A 256 7.81 -16.66 -14.61
N PRO A 257 8.34 -15.51 -14.16
CA PRO A 257 8.02 -14.20 -14.76
C PRO A 257 8.32 -14.08 -16.26
N HIS A 258 9.28 -14.83 -16.76
CA HIS A 258 9.63 -14.92 -18.18
C HIS A 258 10.21 -16.30 -18.51
N SER A 259 10.09 -16.69 -19.76
CA SER A 259 10.65 -17.97 -20.27
C SER A 259 11.93 -17.80 -21.08
N ASP A 260 12.35 -16.56 -21.37
CA ASP A 260 13.49 -16.29 -22.22
C ASP A 260 14.79 -16.90 -21.66
N GLY A 261 15.40 -17.77 -22.43
CA GLY A 261 16.64 -18.44 -22.06
C GLY A 261 16.46 -19.68 -21.16
N TYR A 262 15.23 -20.04 -20.80
CA TYR A 262 14.93 -21.20 -19.97
C TYR A 262 14.18 -22.29 -20.73
N VAL A 263 14.26 -23.53 -20.23
CA VAL A 263 13.51 -24.66 -20.77
C VAL A 263 12.05 -24.53 -20.33
N CYS A 264 11.14 -24.51 -21.30
CA CYS A 264 9.72 -24.26 -21.10
C CYS A 264 8.87 -25.33 -21.76
N ARG A 265 7.73 -25.70 -21.15
CA ARG A 265 6.70 -26.58 -21.72
C ARG A 265 5.63 -25.76 -22.46
N ASP A 266 4.82 -26.45 -23.26
CA ASP A 266 3.72 -25.85 -24.02
C ASP A 266 2.65 -25.18 -23.14
N ASP A 267 2.54 -25.62 -21.87
CA ASP A 267 1.63 -25.03 -20.87
C ASP A 267 2.20 -23.78 -20.20
N GLY A 268 3.39 -23.33 -20.58
CA GLY A 268 4.06 -22.14 -20.07
C GLY A 268 4.88 -22.34 -18.81
N LEU A 269 4.95 -23.55 -18.26
CA LEU A 269 5.75 -23.84 -17.08
C LEU A 269 7.23 -24.01 -17.44
N VAL A 270 8.10 -23.49 -16.57
CA VAL A 270 9.55 -23.48 -16.72
C VAL A 270 10.17 -24.60 -15.89
N ALA A 271 11.14 -25.32 -16.47
CA ALA A 271 11.90 -26.35 -15.76
C ALA A 271 12.85 -25.70 -14.74
N CYS A 272 12.77 -26.15 -13.49
CA CYS A 272 13.61 -25.65 -12.40
C CYS A 272 14.39 -26.81 -11.77
N ARG A 273 15.72 -26.63 -11.66
CA ARG A 273 16.57 -27.56 -10.92
C ARG A 273 16.38 -27.41 -9.43
N ILE A 274 16.19 -28.50 -8.72
CA ILE A 274 16.11 -28.55 -7.26
C ILE A 274 17.52 -28.50 -6.69
N PHE A 275 17.84 -27.42 -5.96
CA PHE A 275 19.13 -27.24 -5.28
C PHE A 275 19.12 -27.84 -3.89
N LYS A 276 17.99 -27.78 -3.21
CA LYS A 276 17.83 -28.18 -1.82
C LYS A 276 16.38 -28.48 -1.53
N THR A 277 16.15 -29.41 -0.62
CA THR A 277 14.81 -29.70 -0.09
C THR A 277 14.83 -29.49 1.41
N VAL A 278 13.86 -28.80 1.95
CA VAL A 278 13.73 -28.49 3.38
C VAL A 278 12.32 -28.86 3.86
N PRO A 279 12.14 -29.24 5.14
CA PRO A 279 10.80 -29.39 5.69
C PRO A 279 10.04 -28.07 5.62
N ALA A 280 8.84 -28.05 5.05
CA ALA A 280 8.04 -26.83 4.90
C ALA A 280 7.77 -26.14 6.26
N ARG A 281 7.47 -26.92 7.30
CA ARG A 281 7.26 -26.39 8.66
C ARG A 281 8.49 -25.72 9.26
N ARG A 282 9.69 -26.22 8.95
CA ARG A 282 10.93 -25.55 9.42
C ARG A 282 11.08 -24.18 8.76
N LEU A 283 10.80 -24.08 7.46
CA LEU A 283 10.82 -22.80 6.75
C LEU A 283 9.75 -21.86 7.29
N TRP A 284 8.54 -22.37 7.54
CA TRP A 284 7.45 -21.64 8.18
C TRP A 284 7.84 -21.08 9.54
N ASP A 285 8.40 -21.92 10.44
CA ASP A 285 8.82 -21.48 11.76
C ASP A 285 9.92 -20.41 11.69
N MET A 286 10.82 -20.51 10.73
CA MET A 286 11.84 -19.50 10.48
C MET A 286 11.24 -18.15 10.10
N ILE A 287 10.26 -18.15 9.20
CA ILE A 287 9.50 -16.96 8.77
C ILE A 287 8.77 -16.37 9.98
N MET A 288 8.01 -17.19 10.69
CA MET A 288 7.19 -16.74 11.82
C MET A 288 8.06 -16.15 12.94
N SER A 289 9.18 -16.78 13.28
CA SER A 289 10.13 -16.25 14.26
C SER A 289 10.70 -14.89 13.84
N SER A 290 11.09 -14.75 12.58
CA SER A 290 11.60 -13.48 12.06
C SER A 290 10.54 -12.39 12.10
N THR A 291 9.33 -12.68 11.65
CA THR A 291 8.23 -11.73 11.60
C THR A 291 7.74 -11.34 13.00
N TYR A 292 7.72 -12.28 13.94
CA TYR A 292 7.39 -12.03 15.34
C TYR A 292 8.35 -11.03 16.00
N ASP A 293 9.65 -11.17 15.72
CA ASP A 293 10.69 -10.33 16.34
C ASP A 293 10.92 -9.00 15.59
N PHE A 294 10.78 -8.99 14.25
CA PHE A 294 11.21 -7.88 13.40
C PHE A 294 10.11 -7.32 12.49
N ALA A 295 8.88 -7.86 12.53
CA ALA A 295 7.77 -7.56 11.61
C ALA A 295 8.05 -7.82 10.12
N GLU A 296 9.19 -8.37 9.79
CA GLU A 296 9.60 -8.71 8.42
C GLU A 296 10.22 -10.12 8.39
N PRO A 297 10.09 -10.87 7.28
CA PRO A 297 9.43 -10.47 6.04
C PRO A 297 7.91 -10.45 6.15
N GLY A 298 7.27 -9.60 5.32
CA GLY A 298 5.84 -9.59 5.12
C GLY A 298 5.38 -10.78 4.28
N PHE A 299 4.07 -11.01 4.27
CA PHE A 299 3.39 -12.06 3.50
C PHE A 299 2.62 -11.47 2.33
N ILE A 300 2.98 -11.88 1.11
CA ILE A 300 2.20 -11.60 -0.10
C ILE A 300 1.66 -12.94 -0.59
N LEU A 301 0.34 -13.09 -0.57
CA LEU A 301 -0.36 -14.29 -1.03
C LEU A 301 -0.53 -14.21 -2.55
N ILE A 302 0.54 -14.54 -3.25
CA ILE A 302 0.72 -14.21 -4.66
C ILE A 302 -0.26 -14.94 -5.58
N ASP A 303 -0.65 -16.17 -5.25
CA ASP A 303 -1.61 -16.90 -6.05
C ASP A 303 -2.99 -16.25 -6.03
N ARG A 304 -3.40 -15.72 -4.86
CA ARG A 304 -4.64 -14.97 -4.73
C ARG A 304 -4.61 -13.67 -5.54
N ILE A 305 -3.48 -12.96 -5.51
CA ILE A 305 -3.30 -11.74 -6.30
C ILE A 305 -3.46 -12.01 -7.78
N ASN A 306 -2.80 -13.03 -8.31
CA ASN A 306 -2.87 -13.36 -9.74
C ASN A 306 -4.23 -13.95 -10.15
N GLU A 307 -4.85 -14.80 -9.30
CA GLU A 307 -6.20 -15.32 -9.54
C GLU A 307 -7.24 -14.21 -9.68
N MET A 308 -7.15 -13.17 -8.83
CA MET A 308 -8.10 -12.07 -8.77
C MET A 308 -7.68 -10.86 -9.62
N ASN A 309 -6.59 -10.95 -10.38
CA ASN A 309 -6.12 -9.87 -11.22
C ASN A 309 -7.05 -9.66 -12.42
N ASN A 310 -7.54 -8.44 -12.61
CA ASN A 310 -8.40 -8.08 -13.74
C ASN A 310 -7.70 -8.26 -15.09
N ASN A 311 -6.39 -8.09 -15.14
CA ASN A 311 -5.56 -8.30 -16.34
C ASN A 311 -4.86 -9.68 -16.35
N TRP A 312 -5.50 -10.68 -15.76
CA TRP A 312 -5.00 -12.07 -15.65
C TRP A 312 -4.45 -12.65 -16.96
N PHE A 313 -4.98 -12.20 -18.11
CA PHE A 313 -4.66 -12.70 -19.45
C PHE A 313 -3.34 -12.15 -20.03
N CYS A 314 -2.75 -11.12 -19.41
CA CYS A 314 -1.53 -10.48 -19.93
C CYS A 314 -0.55 -10.04 -18.83
N GLU A 315 -0.85 -10.29 -17.58
CA GLU A 315 0.02 -9.93 -16.46
C GLU A 315 0.31 -11.13 -15.56
N ASN A 316 1.55 -11.21 -15.09
CA ASN A 316 1.94 -12.06 -13.97
C ASN A 316 2.52 -11.14 -12.89
N ILE A 317 1.76 -10.94 -11.82
CA ILE A 317 2.16 -10.05 -10.73
C ILE A 317 3.17 -10.77 -9.84
N ARG A 318 4.32 -10.12 -9.59
CA ARG A 318 5.42 -10.66 -8.79
C ARG A 318 5.97 -9.67 -7.76
N ALA A 319 5.50 -8.43 -7.80
CA ALA A 319 5.95 -7.39 -6.89
C ALA A 319 4.82 -6.42 -6.54
N THR A 320 5.02 -5.68 -5.47
CA THR A 320 4.12 -4.61 -5.02
C THR A 320 4.90 -3.33 -4.80
N ASN A 321 4.19 -2.22 -4.65
CA ASN A 321 4.76 -0.99 -4.11
C ASN A 321 5.23 -1.17 -2.64
N PRO A 322 5.97 -0.21 -2.07
CA PRO A 322 6.53 -0.36 -0.71
C PRO A 322 5.53 -0.67 0.41
N CYS A 323 4.28 -0.22 0.29
CA CYS A 323 3.24 -0.43 1.30
C CYS A 323 2.33 -1.64 1.02
N GLY A 324 2.51 -2.32 -0.11
CA GLY A 324 1.82 -3.57 -0.43
C GLY A 324 0.39 -3.46 -0.97
N GLU A 325 -0.20 -2.26 -1.04
CA GLU A 325 -1.55 -2.07 -1.56
C GLU A 325 -1.66 -2.11 -3.09
N GLN A 326 -0.52 -2.02 -3.78
CA GLN A 326 -0.45 -1.98 -5.25
C GLN A 326 0.40 -3.12 -5.80
N PRO A 327 -0.18 -4.31 -5.98
CA PRO A 327 0.41 -5.35 -6.81
C PRO A 327 0.39 -4.92 -8.27
N LEU A 328 1.55 -4.82 -8.89
CA LEU A 328 1.71 -4.24 -10.21
C LEU A 328 2.58 -5.13 -11.11
N PRO A 329 2.31 -5.14 -12.42
CA PRO A 329 3.18 -5.78 -13.40
C PRO A 329 4.46 -4.97 -13.62
N PRO A 330 5.42 -5.50 -14.37
CA PRO A 330 6.63 -4.76 -14.77
C PRO A 330 6.31 -3.38 -15.34
N TYR A 331 7.00 -2.35 -14.84
CA TYR A 331 6.76 -0.93 -15.16
C TYR A 331 5.38 -0.41 -14.76
N GLY A 332 4.62 -1.19 -14.02
CA GLY A 332 3.32 -0.78 -13.52
C GLY A 332 3.43 0.44 -12.63
N ALA A 333 2.43 1.29 -12.75
CA ALA A 333 2.26 2.47 -11.92
C ALA A 333 0.79 2.63 -11.58
N CYS A 334 0.51 3.18 -10.43
CA CYS A 334 -0.84 3.47 -10.01
C CYS A 334 -0.92 4.83 -9.34
N LEU A 335 -1.99 5.51 -9.60
CA LEU A 335 -2.36 6.75 -8.96
C LEU A 335 -3.34 6.47 -7.83
N LEU A 336 -3.14 7.15 -6.70
CA LEU A 336 -3.88 6.90 -5.48
C LEU A 336 -4.77 8.07 -5.11
N GLY A 337 -5.85 7.77 -4.43
CA GLY A 337 -6.72 8.73 -3.80
C GLY A 337 -7.59 8.05 -2.75
N SER A 338 -8.04 8.79 -1.75
CA SER A 338 -8.82 8.23 -0.66
C SER A 338 -10.01 9.10 -0.32
N VAL A 339 -11.15 8.48 -0.12
CA VAL A 339 -12.37 9.15 0.33
C VAL A 339 -12.38 9.19 1.85
N ASN A 340 -12.51 10.38 2.43
CA ASN A 340 -12.65 10.55 3.88
C ASN A 340 -14.07 10.17 4.30
N LEU A 341 -14.24 8.99 4.86
CA LEU A 341 -15.54 8.43 5.22
C LEU A 341 -16.25 9.24 6.31
N THR A 342 -15.53 9.93 7.18
CA THR A 342 -16.12 10.73 8.25
C THR A 342 -17.03 11.86 7.74
N ARG A 343 -16.80 12.30 6.49
CA ARG A 343 -17.59 13.39 5.88
C ARG A 343 -19.03 13.01 5.54
N PHE A 344 -19.36 11.73 5.57
CA PHE A 344 -20.68 11.20 5.21
C PHE A 344 -21.49 10.75 6.43
N VAL A 345 -20.96 10.92 7.63
CA VAL A 345 -21.69 10.61 8.86
C VAL A 345 -22.59 11.78 9.23
N GLU A 346 -23.87 11.50 9.31
CA GLU A 346 -24.90 12.41 9.80
C GLU A 346 -25.26 12.06 11.24
N LYS A 347 -25.51 13.08 12.08
CA LYS A 347 -25.87 12.95 13.51
C LYS A 347 -24.90 12.03 14.29
N PRO A 348 -23.57 12.27 14.21
CA PRO A 348 -22.60 11.39 14.84
C PRO A 348 -22.83 11.26 16.34
N PHE A 349 -22.54 10.09 16.89
CA PHE A 349 -22.64 9.74 18.32
C PHE A 349 -24.06 9.73 18.90
N THR A 350 -25.08 9.82 18.07
CA THR A 350 -26.50 9.77 18.50
C THR A 350 -27.16 8.45 18.08
N ASP A 351 -28.36 8.18 18.62
CA ASP A 351 -29.15 7.01 18.20
C ASP A 351 -29.61 7.09 16.73
N GLU A 352 -29.60 8.29 16.14
CA GLU A 352 -29.97 8.54 14.75
C GLU A 352 -28.75 8.62 13.83
N ALA A 353 -27.56 8.27 14.32
CA ALA A 353 -26.33 8.28 13.51
C ALA A 353 -26.47 7.39 12.28
N ARG A 354 -26.17 7.94 11.12
CA ARG A 354 -26.27 7.23 9.85
C ARG A 354 -25.21 7.69 8.86
N PHE A 355 -24.95 6.86 7.87
CA PHE A 355 -24.02 7.15 6.77
C PHE A 355 -24.81 7.58 5.53
N ASN A 356 -24.42 8.71 4.92
CA ASN A 356 -25.06 9.23 3.71
C ASN A 356 -24.50 8.53 2.46
N TRP A 357 -25.10 7.42 2.09
CA TRP A 357 -24.69 6.58 0.97
C TRP A 357 -24.81 7.27 -0.38
N ASP A 358 -25.85 8.11 -0.58
CA ASP A 358 -26.06 8.80 -1.86
C ASP A 358 -24.97 9.84 -2.10
N GLU A 359 -24.58 10.62 -1.12
CA GLU A 359 -23.51 11.59 -1.25
C GLU A 359 -22.15 10.90 -1.43
N TYR A 360 -21.90 9.84 -0.66
CA TYR A 360 -20.71 9.01 -0.82
C TYR A 360 -20.57 8.46 -2.23
N HIS A 361 -21.63 7.92 -2.79
CA HIS A 361 -21.67 7.42 -4.17
C HIS A 361 -21.33 8.50 -5.20
N LYS A 362 -21.94 9.69 -5.07
CA LYS A 362 -21.67 10.84 -5.95
C LYS A 362 -20.22 11.30 -5.88
N VAL A 363 -19.68 11.44 -4.68
CA VAL A 363 -18.27 11.83 -4.48
C VAL A 363 -17.34 10.77 -5.08
N ALA A 364 -17.60 9.49 -4.87
CA ALA A 364 -16.80 8.40 -5.44
C ALA A 364 -16.79 8.45 -6.98
N ARG A 365 -17.91 8.71 -7.64
CA ARG A 365 -17.99 8.84 -9.10
C ARG A 365 -17.18 10.03 -9.62
N VAL A 366 -17.36 11.20 -9.04
CA VAL A 366 -16.60 12.41 -9.44
C VAL A 366 -15.10 12.17 -9.20
N PHE A 367 -14.75 11.60 -8.08
CA PHE A 367 -13.36 11.31 -7.74
C PHE A 367 -12.72 10.27 -8.68
N THR A 368 -13.47 9.30 -9.16
CA THR A 368 -13.01 8.36 -10.18
C THR A 368 -12.58 9.09 -11.45
N ARG A 369 -13.37 10.07 -11.91
CA ARG A 369 -13.00 10.91 -13.06
C ARG A 369 -11.74 11.74 -12.79
N MET A 370 -11.61 12.30 -11.57
CA MET A 370 -10.40 13.01 -11.17
C MET A 370 -9.16 12.13 -11.29
N LEU A 371 -9.23 10.90 -10.76
CA LEU A 371 -8.12 9.95 -10.83
C LEU A 371 -7.81 9.51 -12.26
N ASP A 372 -8.81 9.35 -13.11
CA ASP A 372 -8.58 9.09 -14.54
C ASP A 372 -7.82 10.24 -15.20
N ASN A 373 -8.12 11.49 -14.84
CA ASN A 373 -7.40 12.66 -15.36
C ASN A 373 -5.95 12.76 -14.85
N VAL A 374 -5.62 12.16 -13.71
CA VAL A 374 -4.22 12.10 -13.22
C VAL A 374 -3.31 11.32 -14.19
N VAL A 375 -3.85 10.36 -14.92
CA VAL A 375 -3.08 9.62 -15.95
C VAL A 375 -2.45 10.57 -16.96
N GLU A 376 -3.13 11.67 -17.32
CA GLU A 376 -2.65 12.65 -18.31
C GLU A 376 -1.52 13.55 -17.78
N ILE A 377 -1.38 13.67 -16.46
CA ILE A 377 -0.40 14.54 -15.81
C ILE A 377 0.61 13.76 -14.95
N ASN A 378 0.83 12.50 -15.24
CA ASN A 378 1.56 11.57 -14.37
C ASN A 378 3.01 11.97 -14.06
N GLY A 379 3.73 12.54 -15.02
CA GLY A 379 5.13 12.97 -14.83
C GLY A 379 6.12 11.82 -14.56
N LEU A 380 5.79 10.59 -14.95
CA LEU A 380 6.68 9.44 -14.80
C LEU A 380 7.95 9.60 -15.64
N PRO A 381 9.13 9.26 -15.10
CA PRO A 381 10.40 9.55 -15.78
C PRO A 381 10.72 8.61 -16.94
N LEU A 382 10.25 7.34 -16.88
CA LEU A 382 10.59 6.33 -17.88
C LEU A 382 9.50 6.20 -18.95
N GLY A 383 9.91 6.06 -20.23
CA GLY A 383 9.00 5.83 -21.35
C GLY A 383 8.12 4.59 -21.12
N LYS A 384 8.71 3.48 -20.71
CA LYS A 384 8.01 2.23 -20.43
C LYS A 384 6.94 2.37 -19.33
N GLN A 385 7.17 3.19 -18.31
CA GLN A 385 6.17 3.51 -17.28
C GLN A 385 5.01 4.32 -17.86
N ARG A 386 5.31 5.33 -18.67
CA ARG A 386 4.28 6.16 -19.34
C ARG A 386 3.41 5.34 -20.29
N ASP A 387 4.02 4.44 -21.06
CA ASP A 387 3.31 3.55 -21.98
C ASP A 387 2.39 2.58 -21.22
N GLU A 388 2.89 2.01 -20.12
CA GLU A 388 2.12 1.07 -19.30
C GLU A 388 0.91 1.74 -18.63
N ILE A 389 1.09 2.91 -18.02
CA ILE A 389 -0.03 3.62 -17.38
C ILE A 389 -1.06 4.12 -18.41
N ALA A 390 -0.61 4.57 -19.58
CA ALA A 390 -1.49 5.00 -20.65
C ALA A 390 -2.30 3.86 -21.24
N ARG A 391 -1.70 2.67 -21.39
CA ARG A 391 -2.33 1.48 -21.96
C ARG A 391 -3.45 0.93 -21.07
N LYS A 392 -3.25 0.92 -19.75
CA LYS A 392 -4.15 0.26 -18.79
C LYS A 392 -4.97 1.24 -17.94
N ARG A 393 -4.50 2.46 -17.75
CA ARG A 393 -5.15 3.53 -16.97
C ARG A 393 -5.55 3.09 -15.56
N ARG A 394 -4.70 2.30 -14.91
CA ARG A 394 -4.94 1.69 -13.59
C ARG A 394 -5.10 2.76 -12.51
N HIS A 395 -6.19 2.68 -11.74
CA HIS A 395 -6.46 3.53 -10.58
C HIS A 395 -6.20 2.80 -9.26
N GLY A 396 -6.10 3.57 -8.18
CA GLY A 396 -5.98 3.08 -6.81
C GLY A 396 -6.81 3.93 -5.85
N MET A 397 -8.13 3.97 -6.03
CA MET A 397 -9.04 4.63 -5.10
C MET A 397 -9.27 3.76 -3.88
N GLY A 398 -9.15 4.38 -2.70
CA GLY A 398 -9.49 3.78 -1.42
C GLY A 398 -10.28 4.73 -0.55
N PHE A 399 -10.25 4.46 0.72
CA PHE A 399 -10.84 5.32 1.75
C PHE A 399 -9.86 5.51 2.91
N LEU A 400 -10.11 6.53 3.71
CA LEU A 400 -9.48 6.75 5.00
C LEU A 400 -10.55 7.07 6.05
N GLY A 401 -10.18 6.96 7.31
CA GLY A 401 -11.09 7.24 8.39
C GLY A 401 -12.13 6.17 8.67
N LEU A 402 -11.89 4.90 8.29
CA LEU A 402 -12.84 3.82 8.57
C LEU A 402 -13.06 3.66 10.07
N GLY A 403 -12.00 3.57 10.86
CA GLY A 403 -12.09 3.44 12.32
C GLY A 403 -12.80 4.61 12.97
N SER A 404 -12.45 5.83 12.57
CA SER A 404 -13.12 7.05 13.03
C SER A 404 -14.64 7.04 12.71
N THR A 405 -14.98 6.63 11.48
CA THR A 405 -16.38 6.55 11.02
C THR A 405 -17.17 5.51 11.79
N ILE A 406 -16.60 4.35 12.03
CA ILE A 406 -17.20 3.28 12.84
C ILE A 406 -17.54 3.80 14.24
N ASN A 407 -16.61 4.53 14.89
CA ASN A 407 -16.87 5.15 16.19
C ASN A 407 -17.97 6.22 16.12
N MET A 408 -17.97 7.06 15.11
CA MET A 408 -19.00 8.09 14.94
C MET A 408 -20.40 7.50 14.73
N LEU A 409 -20.47 6.29 14.17
CA LEU A 409 -21.70 5.50 14.03
C LEU A 409 -22.03 4.64 15.26
N ARG A 410 -21.28 4.78 16.35
CA ARG A 410 -21.45 4.06 17.62
C ARG A 410 -21.22 2.54 17.51
N MET A 411 -20.40 2.12 16.59
CA MET A 411 -19.98 0.71 16.44
C MET A 411 -18.59 0.49 17.02
N LYS A 412 -18.29 -0.73 17.43
CA LYS A 412 -16.94 -1.16 17.77
C LYS A 412 -16.25 -1.72 16.54
N TYR A 413 -15.04 -1.27 16.29
CA TYR A 413 -14.20 -1.81 15.22
C TYR A 413 -13.95 -3.31 15.45
N GLY A 414 -14.18 -4.12 14.43
CA GLY A 414 -14.11 -5.59 14.51
C GLY A 414 -15.41 -6.29 14.95
N SER A 415 -16.45 -5.55 15.32
CA SER A 415 -17.77 -6.11 15.60
C SER A 415 -18.46 -6.59 14.30
N PRO A 416 -19.43 -7.51 14.37
CA PRO A 416 -20.19 -7.94 13.21
C PRO A 416 -20.82 -6.81 12.41
N GLU A 417 -21.35 -5.79 13.06
CA GLU A 417 -21.93 -4.61 12.43
C GLU A 417 -20.86 -3.79 11.68
N SER A 418 -19.67 -3.67 12.26
CA SER A 418 -18.55 -2.97 11.61
C SER A 418 -18.02 -3.71 10.40
N LEU A 419 -18.05 -5.04 10.41
CA LEU A 419 -17.68 -5.88 9.25
C LEU A 419 -18.67 -5.68 8.10
N GLU A 420 -19.95 -5.71 8.38
CA GLU A 420 -21.00 -5.47 7.39
C GLU A 420 -20.91 -4.06 6.80
N PHE A 421 -20.70 -3.05 7.63
CA PHE A 421 -20.48 -1.68 7.20
C PHE A 421 -19.25 -1.56 6.30
N THR A 422 -18.13 -2.16 6.69
CA THR A 422 -16.87 -2.13 5.94
C THR A 422 -17.02 -2.77 4.55
N GLU A 423 -17.69 -3.92 4.48
CA GLU A 423 -17.97 -4.57 3.19
C GLU A 423 -18.84 -3.69 2.30
N LYS A 424 -19.89 -3.07 2.85
CA LYS A 424 -20.77 -2.18 2.10
C LYS A 424 -20.04 -0.94 1.59
N VAL A 425 -19.19 -0.32 2.41
CA VAL A 425 -18.37 0.84 1.99
C VAL A 425 -17.49 0.47 0.78
N ALA A 426 -16.79 -0.65 0.84
CA ALA A 426 -15.93 -1.11 -0.24
C ALA A 426 -16.73 -1.47 -1.50
N ARG A 427 -17.86 -2.15 -1.35
CA ARG A 427 -18.76 -2.53 -2.45
C ARG A 427 -19.34 -1.31 -3.17
N GLU A 428 -19.90 -0.35 -2.44
CA GLU A 428 -20.49 0.85 -3.02
C GLU A 428 -19.44 1.71 -3.74
N MET A 429 -18.24 1.80 -3.20
CA MET A 429 -17.12 2.47 -3.86
C MET A 429 -16.73 1.77 -5.18
N ALA A 430 -16.65 0.45 -5.17
CA ALA A 430 -16.36 -0.34 -6.37
C ALA A 430 -17.43 -0.16 -7.45
N LEU A 431 -18.71 -0.27 -7.09
CA LEU A 431 -19.82 -0.10 -8.03
C LEU A 431 -19.85 1.31 -8.63
N ALA A 432 -19.69 2.35 -7.81
CA ALA A 432 -19.59 3.72 -8.28
C ALA A 432 -18.46 3.91 -9.30
N GLY A 433 -17.30 3.30 -9.03
CA GLY A 433 -16.15 3.36 -9.93
C GLY A 433 -16.39 2.65 -11.28
N TRP A 434 -16.99 1.48 -11.27
CA TRP A 434 -17.26 0.74 -12.51
C TRP A 434 -18.40 1.37 -13.33
N GLU A 435 -19.39 1.97 -12.68
CA GLU A 435 -20.39 2.80 -13.38
C GLU A 435 -19.73 4.00 -14.08
N GLU A 436 -18.81 4.68 -13.40
CA GLU A 436 -18.05 5.78 -13.98
C GLU A 436 -17.07 5.30 -15.06
N ALA A 437 -16.51 4.10 -14.93
CA ALA A 437 -15.66 3.50 -15.96
C ALA A 437 -16.38 3.33 -17.30
N LEU A 438 -17.65 2.94 -17.26
CA LEU A 438 -18.50 2.82 -18.44
C LEU A 438 -18.82 4.20 -19.03
N GLU A 439 -19.20 5.17 -18.20
CA GLU A 439 -19.52 6.53 -18.65
C GLU A 439 -18.31 7.22 -19.28
N LEU A 440 -17.15 7.15 -18.63
CA LEU A 440 -15.89 7.68 -19.16
C LEU A 440 -15.47 6.99 -20.46
N SER A 441 -15.71 5.68 -20.57
CA SER A 441 -15.46 4.95 -21.81
C SER A 441 -16.32 5.46 -22.96
N ARG A 442 -17.59 5.78 -22.72
CA ARG A 442 -18.49 6.36 -23.70
C ARG A 442 -18.08 7.77 -24.12
N GLU A 443 -17.62 8.58 -23.18
CA GLU A 443 -17.21 9.96 -23.45
C GLU A 443 -15.81 10.07 -24.08
N LYS A 444 -14.85 9.27 -23.61
CA LYS A 444 -13.41 9.42 -23.92
C LYS A 444 -12.78 8.20 -24.59
N GLY A 445 -13.54 7.12 -24.74
CA GLY A 445 -13.05 5.82 -25.19
C GLY A 445 -12.54 4.93 -24.07
N PRO A 446 -12.54 3.60 -24.27
CA PRO A 446 -12.00 2.65 -23.30
C PRO A 446 -10.47 2.74 -23.20
N ALA A 447 -9.89 2.14 -22.16
CA ALA A 447 -8.45 1.96 -22.09
C ALA A 447 -7.94 1.23 -23.33
N PRO A 448 -6.75 1.59 -23.86
CA PRO A 448 -6.22 0.98 -25.08
C PRO A 448 -6.21 -0.54 -25.07
N ILE A 449 -5.85 -1.16 -23.94
CA ILE A 449 -5.82 -2.63 -23.78
C ILE A 449 -7.17 -3.30 -24.05
N MET A 450 -8.29 -2.60 -23.85
CA MET A 450 -9.63 -3.13 -24.08
C MET A 450 -9.92 -3.38 -25.56
N LYS A 451 -9.22 -2.67 -26.44
CA LYS A 451 -9.32 -2.78 -27.90
C LYS A 451 -8.32 -3.76 -28.51
N GLU A 452 -7.31 -4.17 -27.73
CA GLU A 452 -6.32 -5.14 -28.18
C GLU A 452 -6.93 -6.53 -28.29
N GLU A 453 -6.44 -7.32 -29.23
CA GLU A 453 -6.80 -8.72 -29.36
C GLU A 453 -5.67 -9.60 -28.83
N PHE A 454 -6.05 -10.58 -28.01
CA PHE A 454 -5.13 -11.53 -27.39
C PHE A 454 -5.37 -12.91 -27.95
N GLU A 455 -4.29 -13.59 -28.29
CA GLU A 455 -4.32 -14.99 -28.68
C GLU A 455 -4.50 -15.88 -27.45
N VAL A 456 -5.47 -16.78 -27.49
CA VAL A 456 -5.72 -17.75 -26.41
C VAL A 456 -4.54 -18.69 -26.31
N THR A 457 -3.86 -18.66 -25.18
CA THR A 457 -2.69 -19.48 -24.87
C THR A 457 -3.05 -20.70 -24.02
N GLY A 458 -2.15 -21.67 -23.93
CA GLY A 458 -2.29 -22.80 -23.02
C GLY A 458 -2.38 -22.36 -21.56
N ASP A 459 -1.62 -21.33 -21.18
CA ASP A 459 -1.68 -20.73 -19.85
C ASP A 459 -3.06 -20.09 -19.54
N MET A 460 -3.64 -19.37 -20.49
CA MET A 460 -4.99 -18.82 -20.34
C MET A 460 -6.05 -19.93 -20.16
N LEU A 461 -5.97 -21.01 -20.92
CA LEU A 461 -6.89 -22.14 -20.78
C LEU A 461 -6.73 -22.87 -19.45
N ARG A 462 -5.50 -22.94 -18.93
CA ARG A 462 -5.21 -23.50 -17.61
C ARG A 462 -5.81 -22.65 -16.49
N GLN A 463 -5.68 -21.33 -16.60
CA GLN A 463 -6.20 -20.38 -15.60
C GLN A 463 -7.72 -20.21 -15.66
N ARG A 464 -8.31 -20.30 -16.86
CA ARG A 464 -9.74 -20.10 -17.13
C ARG A 464 -10.29 -21.20 -18.05
N PRO A 465 -10.54 -22.43 -17.50
CA PRO A 465 -11.07 -23.54 -18.27
C PRO A 465 -12.42 -23.23 -18.93
N GLU A 466 -13.18 -22.30 -18.37
CA GLU A 466 -14.45 -21.83 -18.93
C GLU A 466 -14.32 -21.22 -20.33
N LEU A 467 -13.16 -20.78 -20.75
CA LEU A 467 -12.92 -20.35 -22.14
C LEU A 467 -13.21 -21.48 -23.14
N GLU A 468 -12.78 -22.70 -22.84
CA GLU A 468 -13.10 -23.85 -23.69
C GLU A 468 -14.60 -24.18 -23.70
N ALA A 469 -15.26 -24.07 -22.54
CA ALA A 469 -16.69 -24.29 -22.41
C ALA A 469 -17.50 -23.26 -23.24
N ASP A 470 -16.98 -22.04 -23.35
CA ASP A 470 -17.56 -20.95 -24.16
C ASP A 470 -17.17 -21.04 -25.65
N GLY A 471 -16.41 -22.05 -26.05
CA GLY A 471 -16.07 -22.37 -27.44
C GLY A 471 -14.74 -21.83 -27.96
N TYR A 472 -13.94 -21.17 -27.09
CA TYR A 472 -12.60 -20.69 -27.47
C TYR A 472 -11.58 -21.83 -27.46
N LYS A 473 -10.67 -21.77 -28.41
CA LYS A 473 -9.60 -22.77 -28.59
C LYS A 473 -8.23 -22.08 -28.58
N LEU A 474 -7.20 -22.87 -28.37
CA LEU A 474 -5.82 -22.42 -28.49
C LEU A 474 -5.61 -21.72 -29.86
N GLY A 475 -5.05 -20.52 -29.83
CA GLY A 475 -4.80 -19.69 -31.02
C GLY A 475 -5.95 -18.79 -31.44
N ASP A 476 -7.15 -18.94 -30.88
CA ASP A 476 -8.26 -18.00 -31.13
C ASP A 476 -7.94 -16.63 -30.59
N LYS A 477 -8.50 -15.60 -31.21
CA LYS A 477 -8.32 -14.21 -30.77
C LYS A 477 -9.53 -13.72 -30.00
N VAL A 478 -9.28 -13.09 -28.86
CA VAL A 478 -10.30 -12.53 -27.98
C VAL A 478 -9.90 -11.10 -27.60
N SER A 479 -10.85 -10.18 -27.64
CA SER A 479 -10.58 -8.79 -27.26
C SER A 479 -10.34 -8.62 -25.75
N GLY A 480 -9.48 -7.69 -25.40
CA GLY A 480 -9.16 -7.37 -24.01
C GLY A 480 -10.39 -7.03 -23.17
N ARG A 481 -11.39 -6.30 -23.74
CA ARG A 481 -12.63 -5.98 -23.03
C ARG A 481 -13.43 -7.21 -22.60
N VAL A 482 -13.45 -8.26 -23.43
CA VAL A 482 -14.15 -9.52 -23.11
C VAL A 482 -13.41 -10.29 -22.04
N LEU A 483 -12.08 -10.46 -22.20
CA LEU A 483 -11.25 -11.15 -21.22
C LEU A 483 -11.29 -10.45 -19.85
N HIS A 484 -11.28 -9.13 -19.84
CA HIS A 484 -11.40 -8.31 -18.63
C HIS A 484 -12.76 -8.45 -17.96
N ALA A 485 -13.85 -8.16 -18.67
CA ALA A 485 -15.18 -8.09 -18.07
C ALA A 485 -15.77 -9.46 -17.73
N ARG A 486 -15.58 -10.48 -18.57
CA ARG A 486 -16.24 -11.78 -18.40
C ARG A 486 -15.41 -12.84 -17.72
N TYR A 487 -14.08 -12.75 -17.79
CA TYR A 487 -13.19 -13.81 -17.29
C TYR A 487 -12.31 -13.40 -16.11
N SER A 488 -12.32 -12.12 -15.72
CA SER A 488 -11.77 -11.72 -14.42
C SER A 488 -12.64 -12.24 -13.29
N ARG A 489 -12.05 -12.91 -12.31
CA ARG A 489 -12.77 -13.40 -11.12
C ARG A 489 -13.41 -12.28 -10.33
N TYR A 490 -12.73 -11.14 -10.24
CA TYR A 490 -13.27 -9.93 -9.60
C TYR A 490 -14.49 -9.38 -10.36
N MET A 491 -14.40 -9.23 -11.68
CA MET A 491 -15.52 -8.73 -12.48
C MET A 491 -16.72 -9.69 -12.48
N GLN A 492 -16.50 -10.99 -12.36
CA GLN A 492 -17.56 -11.97 -12.18
C GLN A 492 -18.34 -11.73 -10.86
N LYS A 493 -17.66 -11.33 -9.76
CA LYS A 493 -18.35 -10.91 -8.53
C LYS A 493 -19.15 -9.61 -8.71
N VAL A 494 -18.61 -8.64 -9.45
CA VAL A 494 -19.35 -7.43 -9.79
C VAL A 494 -20.62 -7.78 -10.59
N ALA A 495 -20.54 -8.75 -11.50
CA ALA A 495 -21.68 -9.23 -12.29
C ALA A 495 -22.80 -9.88 -11.44
N GLU A 496 -22.46 -10.47 -10.28
CA GLU A 496 -23.47 -11.00 -9.34
C GLU A 496 -24.38 -9.89 -8.79
N ILE A 497 -23.85 -8.67 -8.64
CA ILE A 497 -24.59 -7.51 -8.14
C ILE A 497 -25.25 -6.72 -9.28
N ASN A 498 -24.50 -6.48 -10.37
CA ASN A 498 -24.97 -5.69 -11.49
C ASN A 498 -24.53 -6.33 -12.83
N PRO A 499 -25.24 -7.36 -13.30
CA PRO A 499 -24.90 -8.06 -14.53
C PRO A 499 -24.99 -7.16 -15.78
N GLU A 500 -25.94 -6.23 -15.83
CA GLU A 500 -26.11 -5.32 -16.96
C GLU A 500 -24.90 -4.39 -17.15
N LEU A 501 -24.32 -3.91 -16.05
CA LEU A 501 -23.11 -3.10 -16.07
C LEU A 501 -21.92 -3.88 -16.65
N VAL A 502 -21.72 -5.11 -16.21
CA VAL A 502 -20.62 -5.94 -16.68
C VAL A 502 -20.80 -6.35 -18.14
N ASP A 503 -22.02 -6.64 -18.56
CA ASP A 503 -22.34 -6.89 -19.97
C ASP A 503 -22.00 -5.67 -20.85
N ALA A 504 -22.36 -4.47 -20.41
CA ALA A 504 -22.02 -3.23 -21.13
C ALA A 504 -20.48 -3.00 -21.16
N LEU A 505 -19.77 -3.30 -20.07
CA LEU A 505 -18.29 -3.22 -20.03
C LEU A 505 -17.63 -4.26 -20.96
N ALA A 506 -18.23 -5.43 -21.14
CA ALA A 506 -17.74 -6.42 -22.10
C ALA A 506 -17.93 -5.97 -23.56
N GLU A 507 -19.01 -5.25 -23.84
CA GLU A 507 -19.32 -4.74 -25.19
C GLU A 507 -18.55 -3.48 -25.55
N GLU A 508 -18.42 -2.53 -24.62
CA GLU A 508 -17.88 -1.20 -24.87
C GLU A 508 -16.43 -1.03 -24.37
N GLY A 509 -16.01 -1.85 -23.41
CA GLY A 509 -14.72 -1.75 -22.72
C GLY A 509 -14.72 -0.74 -21.58
N ALA A 510 -14.00 -1.01 -20.51
CA ALA A 510 -13.83 -0.10 -19.40
C ALA A 510 -12.80 0.99 -19.69
N ARG A 511 -12.95 2.17 -19.09
CA ARG A 511 -11.98 3.27 -19.20
C ARG A 511 -10.64 2.95 -18.52
N PHE A 512 -10.63 2.07 -17.55
CA PHE A 512 -9.45 1.64 -16.77
C PHE A 512 -9.58 0.17 -16.38
N THR A 513 -8.47 -0.48 -16.09
CA THR A 513 -8.45 -1.93 -15.79
C THR A 513 -8.65 -2.25 -14.32
N HIS A 514 -8.20 -1.37 -13.44
CA HIS A 514 -8.30 -1.48 -11.98
C HIS A 514 -8.77 -0.17 -11.40
N HIS A 515 -9.51 -0.26 -10.28
CA HIS A 515 -10.11 0.92 -9.67
C HIS A 515 -9.74 1.10 -8.21
N THR A 516 -9.75 0.05 -7.40
CA THR A 516 -9.70 0.17 -5.95
C THR A 516 -8.43 -0.39 -5.32
N SER A 517 -7.96 0.33 -4.29
CA SER A 517 -6.82 -0.02 -3.47
C SER A 517 -6.90 0.75 -2.16
N ILE A 518 -6.52 0.16 -1.03
CA ILE A 518 -6.53 0.88 0.24
C ILE A 518 -5.11 1.15 0.69
N ALA A 519 -4.72 2.41 0.54
CA ALA A 519 -3.41 2.93 0.94
C ALA A 519 -3.36 3.23 2.45
N PRO A 520 -2.15 3.33 3.05
CA PRO A 520 -1.99 3.66 4.47
C PRO A 520 -2.49 5.06 4.84
N THR A 521 -2.41 6.03 3.95
CA THR A 521 -2.88 7.43 4.09
C THR A 521 -2.31 8.21 5.28
N GLY A 522 -1.19 7.80 5.88
CA GLY A 522 -0.69 8.35 7.13
C GLY A 522 -0.58 9.87 7.16
N THR A 523 0.03 10.46 6.13
CA THR A 523 0.26 11.92 6.09
C THR A 523 -1.00 12.71 5.71
N ILE A 524 -1.79 12.23 4.75
CA ILE A 524 -3.03 12.93 4.35
C ILE A 524 -4.12 12.84 5.41
N SER A 525 -4.19 11.71 6.13
CA SER A 525 -5.12 11.55 7.26
C SER A 525 -4.80 12.53 8.39
N LEU A 526 -3.51 12.64 8.77
CA LEU A 526 -3.07 13.53 9.84
C LEU A 526 -3.27 15.00 9.46
N SER A 527 -3.02 15.37 8.21
CA SER A 527 -3.07 16.76 7.73
C SER A 527 -4.48 17.19 7.28
N ILE A 528 -4.79 16.98 6.02
CA ILE A 528 -6.02 17.45 5.36
C ILE A 528 -7.27 16.88 6.02
N ALA A 529 -7.22 15.65 6.48
CA ALA A 529 -8.36 14.99 7.14
C ALA A 529 -8.38 15.16 8.67
N ASN A 530 -7.60 16.09 9.24
CA ASN A 530 -7.64 16.44 10.66
C ASN A 530 -7.44 15.25 11.62
N ASN A 531 -6.52 14.36 11.28
CA ASN A 531 -6.17 13.17 12.06
C ASN A 531 -7.32 12.14 12.21
N VAL A 532 -8.08 11.91 11.15
CA VAL A 532 -8.91 10.70 11.08
C VAL A 532 -8.03 9.46 11.06
N SER A 533 -8.59 8.30 11.36
CA SER A 533 -7.85 7.04 11.32
C SER A 533 -7.28 6.76 9.92
N ASN A 534 -6.11 6.13 9.86
CA ASN A 534 -5.38 5.87 8.62
C ASN A 534 -6.05 4.76 7.80
N GLY A 535 -6.40 5.03 6.56
CA GLY A 535 -6.94 4.03 5.65
C GLY A 535 -8.05 3.19 6.28
N ILE A 536 -7.84 1.89 6.29
CA ILE A 536 -8.75 0.90 6.89
C ILE A 536 -8.52 0.71 8.40
N GLU A 537 -7.48 1.31 8.98
CA GLU A 537 -7.08 1.10 10.35
C GLU A 537 -8.03 1.75 11.37
N PRO A 538 -8.13 1.21 12.59
CA PRO A 538 -8.64 1.96 13.72
C PRO A 538 -7.62 3.03 14.12
N SER A 539 -8.03 4.03 14.91
CA SER A 539 -7.08 4.99 15.46
C SER A 539 -6.08 4.28 16.36
N PHE A 540 -4.80 4.62 16.19
CA PHE A 540 -3.72 4.07 17.00
C PHE A 540 -3.87 4.49 18.47
N ALA A 541 -4.15 5.77 18.69
CA ALA A 541 -4.44 6.36 19.99
C ALA A 541 -5.43 7.53 19.82
N HIS A 542 -6.31 7.72 20.78
CA HIS A 542 -7.26 8.85 20.73
C HIS A 542 -6.63 10.17 21.14
N HIS A 543 -5.61 10.13 21.96
CA HIS A 543 -4.84 11.30 22.41
C HIS A 543 -3.38 10.94 22.59
N TYR A 544 -2.48 11.74 22.04
CA TYR A 544 -1.04 11.59 22.18
C TYR A 544 -0.32 12.92 21.98
N SER A 545 0.95 12.95 22.36
CA SER A 545 1.79 14.11 22.15
C SER A 545 2.76 13.86 21.00
N ARG A 546 3.01 14.90 20.23
CA ARG A 546 3.96 14.88 19.14
C ARG A 546 5.05 15.92 19.37
N ASN A 547 6.31 15.51 19.22
CA ASN A 547 7.42 16.45 19.24
C ASN A 547 7.56 17.11 17.85
N VAL A 548 7.44 18.44 17.79
CA VAL A 548 7.57 19.21 16.55
C VAL A 548 8.81 20.11 16.67
N ILE A 549 9.70 20.00 15.68
CA ILE A 549 10.83 20.91 15.54
C ILE A 549 10.35 22.09 14.68
N ARG A 550 10.32 23.30 15.25
CA ARG A 550 10.01 24.52 14.49
C ARG A 550 11.27 25.16 13.93
N GLU A 551 11.19 25.64 12.71
CA GLU A 551 12.28 26.39 12.04
C GLU A 551 12.75 27.54 12.92
N GLY A 552 14.07 27.64 13.19
CA GLY A 552 14.66 28.69 14.01
C GLY A 552 14.66 28.46 15.52
N ARG A 553 14.14 27.32 16.02
CA ARG A 553 14.23 26.93 17.43
C ARG A 553 15.01 25.62 17.59
N LYS A 554 15.95 25.57 18.55
CA LYS A 554 16.70 24.35 18.89
C LYS A 554 15.89 23.35 19.73
N SER A 555 14.77 23.78 20.33
CA SER A 555 13.94 22.96 21.19
C SER A 555 12.78 22.32 20.44
N LYS A 556 12.51 21.04 20.69
CA LYS A 556 11.29 20.36 20.28
C LYS A 556 10.12 20.93 21.10
N GLU A 557 9.03 21.28 20.42
CA GLU A 557 7.79 21.66 21.07
C GLU A 557 6.85 20.46 21.12
N LYS A 558 6.29 20.20 22.29
CA LYS A 558 5.33 19.13 22.51
C LYS A 558 3.95 19.62 22.09
N VAL A 559 3.37 19.03 21.05
CA VAL A 559 2.02 19.37 20.55
C VAL A 559 1.06 18.23 20.85
N GLU A 560 -0.07 18.55 21.46
CA GLU A 560 -1.15 17.61 21.73
C GLU A 560 -1.91 17.29 20.46
N VAL A 561 -2.21 16.00 20.23
CA VAL A 561 -2.93 15.52 19.05
C VAL A 561 -4.08 14.61 19.49
N PHE A 562 -5.27 14.93 18.98
CA PHE A 562 -6.47 14.12 19.20
C PHE A 562 -6.81 13.32 17.94
N SER A 563 -7.32 12.10 18.10
CA SER A 563 -8.02 11.44 17.01
C SER A 563 -9.20 12.32 16.58
N TYR A 564 -9.53 12.31 15.29
CA TYR A 564 -10.65 13.11 14.79
C TYR A 564 -11.97 12.79 15.52
N GLU A 565 -12.25 11.51 15.75
CA GLU A 565 -13.46 11.07 16.43
C GLU A 565 -13.52 11.54 17.88
N LEU A 566 -12.41 11.58 18.60
CA LEU A 566 -12.37 12.16 19.95
C LEU A 566 -12.53 13.68 19.89
N LEU A 567 -11.85 14.35 18.97
CA LEU A 567 -12.00 15.78 18.78
C LEU A 567 -13.46 16.16 18.48
N ALA A 568 -14.10 15.41 17.58
CA ALA A 568 -15.51 15.57 17.23
C ALA A 568 -16.43 15.30 18.44
N TYR A 569 -16.19 14.24 19.19
CA TYR A 569 -16.96 13.91 20.40
C TYR A 569 -16.84 15.01 21.45
N ARG A 570 -15.63 15.50 21.69
CA ARG A 570 -15.40 16.64 22.62
C ARG A 570 -16.10 17.93 22.18
N HIS A 571 -16.18 18.13 20.88
CA HIS A 571 -16.81 19.34 20.32
C HIS A 571 -18.33 19.27 20.34
N LEU A 572 -18.90 18.09 20.04
CA LEU A 572 -20.34 17.91 19.84
C LEU A 572 -21.08 17.39 21.08
N VAL A 573 -20.43 16.60 21.93
CA VAL A 573 -21.09 15.86 23.02
C VAL A 573 -20.53 16.24 24.38
N ASN A 574 -19.22 16.04 24.61
CA ASN A 574 -18.64 16.21 25.94
C ASN A 574 -17.20 16.77 25.87
N LYS A 575 -17.06 18.06 26.17
CA LYS A 575 -15.77 18.75 26.16
C LYS A 575 -14.71 18.21 27.12
N ARG A 576 -15.13 17.45 28.13
CA ARG A 576 -14.26 16.86 29.16
C ARG A 576 -13.76 15.47 28.80
N ALA A 577 -14.38 14.82 27.82
CA ALA A 577 -14.05 13.44 27.47
C ALA A 577 -12.57 13.27 27.15
N MET A 578 -11.95 12.28 27.81
CA MET A 578 -10.55 11.89 27.59
C MET A 578 -10.42 10.37 27.68
N PRO A 579 -9.51 9.76 26.92
CA PRO A 579 -9.16 8.36 27.11
C PRO A 579 -8.58 8.16 28.52
N TYR A 580 -8.91 7.03 29.12
CA TYR A 580 -8.42 6.64 30.46
C TYR A 580 -8.86 7.56 31.61
N ALA A 581 -9.92 8.36 31.43
CA ALA A 581 -10.48 9.19 32.49
C ALA A 581 -11.00 8.32 33.65
N GLU A 582 -10.66 8.68 34.89
CA GLU A 582 -11.13 7.99 36.09
C GLU A 582 -12.53 8.41 36.51
N ASP A 583 -12.89 9.69 36.27
CA ASP A 583 -14.20 10.22 36.60
C ASP A 583 -15.27 9.93 35.53
N GLU A 584 -16.47 9.55 35.97
CA GLU A 584 -17.57 9.21 35.06
C GLU A 584 -17.97 10.33 34.09
N ALA A 585 -17.76 11.58 34.48
CA ALA A 585 -18.13 12.73 33.64
C ALA A 585 -17.17 12.95 32.46
N SER A 586 -15.99 12.35 32.50
CA SER A 586 -14.96 12.46 31.48
C SER A 586 -14.71 11.17 30.71
N LYS A 587 -15.38 10.08 31.09
CA LYS A 587 -15.26 8.78 30.40
C LYS A 587 -15.79 8.82 28.99
N LEU A 588 -15.11 8.09 28.11
CA LEU A 588 -15.58 7.84 26.75
C LEU A 588 -16.55 6.65 26.71
N PRO A 589 -17.51 6.63 25.76
CA PRO A 589 -18.30 5.44 25.50
C PRO A 589 -17.42 4.23 25.16
N ASP A 590 -17.97 3.04 25.40
CA ASP A 590 -17.26 1.76 25.22
C ASP A 590 -16.87 1.43 23.78
N TYR A 591 -17.45 2.10 22.79
CA TYR A 591 -17.07 1.95 21.37
C TYR A 591 -15.82 2.74 20.98
N PHE A 592 -15.31 3.64 21.83
CA PHE A 592 -14.03 4.30 21.64
C PHE A 592 -12.90 3.33 22.01
N ILE A 593 -12.47 2.55 21.03
CA ILE A 593 -11.36 1.62 21.16
C ILE A 593 -10.20 2.05 20.25
N THR A 594 -9.00 1.58 20.55
CA THR A 594 -7.80 1.82 19.76
C THR A 594 -7.36 0.55 19.04
N ALA A 595 -6.33 0.66 18.22
CA ALA A 595 -5.76 -0.49 17.50
C ALA A 595 -5.33 -1.64 18.42
N GLU A 596 -4.93 -1.34 19.66
CA GLU A 596 -4.54 -2.34 20.66
C GLU A 596 -5.70 -3.09 21.29
N ASP A 597 -6.88 -2.48 21.32
CA ASP A 597 -8.09 -3.11 21.85
C ASP A 597 -8.71 -4.11 20.86
N VAL A 598 -8.26 -4.08 19.62
CA VAL A 598 -8.72 -4.96 18.53
C VAL A 598 -7.86 -6.21 18.50
N THR A 599 -8.48 -7.39 18.52
CA THR A 599 -7.73 -8.64 18.42
C THR A 599 -7.08 -8.79 17.04
N PRO A 600 -5.96 -9.51 16.90
CA PRO A 600 -5.36 -9.79 15.60
C PRO A 600 -6.33 -10.40 14.59
N MET A 601 -7.20 -11.31 15.03
CA MET A 601 -8.22 -11.93 14.17
C MET A 601 -9.29 -10.93 13.70
N GLN A 602 -9.68 -9.99 14.55
CA GLN A 602 -10.61 -8.91 14.16
C GLN A 602 -9.97 -7.96 13.14
N HIS A 603 -8.67 -7.69 13.25
CA HIS A 603 -7.93 -6.95 12.22
C HIS A 603 -7.98 -7.65 10.87
N VAL A 604 -7.79 -8.96 10.86
CA VAL A 604 -7.92 -9.79 9.64
C VAL A 604 -9.35 -9.76 9.09
N ASP A 605 -10.35 -9.87 9.94
CA ASP A 605 -11.77 -9.88 9.53
C ASP A 605 -12.19 -8.59 8.84
N ILE A 606 -11.78 -7.44 9.35
CA ILE A 606 -12.02 -6.13 8.72
C ILE A 606 -11.36 -6.06 7.33
N GLN A 607 -10.11 -6.49 7.23
CA GLN A 607 -9.41 -6.54 5.95
C GLN A 607 -10.12 -7.46 4.95
N ALA A 608 -10.54 -8.64 5.39
CA ALA A 608 -11.27 -9.60 4.56
C ALA A 608 -12.61 -9.06 4.06
N ALA A 609 -13.34 -8.36 4.91
CA ALA A 609 -14.61 -7.73 4.54
C ALA A 609 -14.44 -6.72 3.39
N ALA A 610 -13.40 -5.88 3.45
CA ALA A 610 -13.10 -4.94 2.38
C ALA A 610 -12.50 -5.62 1.14
N GLN A 611 -11.59 -6.59 1.32
CA GLN A 611 -10.86 -7.23 0.22
C GLN A 611 -11.76 -7.88 -0.83
N ARG A 612 -12.96 -8.30 -0.46
CA ARG A 612 -13.94 -8.86 -1.40
C ARG A 612 -14.23 -7.92 -2.57
N TRP A 613 -14.16 -6.61 -2.36
CA TRP A 613 -14.52 -5.57 -3.33
C TRP A 613 -13.35 -4.68 -3.75
N ILE A 614 -12.15 -4.96 -3.25
CA ILE A 614 -10.93 -4.26 -3.64
C ILE A 614 -10.19 -5.10 -4.68
N ASP A 615 -10.07 -4.58 -5.89
CA ASP A 615 -9.47 -5.29 -7.02
C ASP A 615 -7.92 -5.28 -7.01
N SER A 616 -7.31 -4.29 -6.38
CA SER A 616 -5.88 -4.33 -6.04
C SER A 616 -5.68 -4.95 -4.65
N SER A 617 -4.92 -4.34 -3.77
CA SER A 617 -4.70 -4.88 -2.43
C SER A 617 -4.95 -3.83 -1.34
N ILE A 618 -4.70 -4.21 -0.11
CA ILE A 618 -4.97 -3.41 1.08
C ILE A 618 -3.70 -3.35 1.91
N SER A 619 -3.27 -2.14 2.24
CA SER A 619 -2.27 -1.92 3.27
C SER A 619 -2.95 -1.92 4.63
N LYS A 620 -2.75 -2.99 5.38
CA LYS A 620 -3.32 -3.18 6.71
C LYS A 620 -2.33 -3.86 7.64
N THR A 621 -2.26 -3.36 8.85
CA THR A 621 -1.49 -3.95 9.93
C THR A 621 -2.41 -4.61 10.95
N ALA A 622 -2.13 -5.86 11.27
CA ALA A 622 -2.70 -6.52 12.45
C ALA A 622 -1.79 -6.23 13.64
N ASN A 623 -2.25 -5.38 14.54
CA ASN A 623 -1.52 -5.08 15.76
C ASN A 623 -1.56 -6.29 16.69
N VAL A 624 -0.39 -6.62 17.24
CA VAL A 624 -0.20 -7.80 18.11
C VAL A 624 0.35 -7.31 19.45
N PRO A 625 -0.29 -7.64 20.57
CA PRO A 625 0.23 -7.31 21.89
C PRO A 625 1.67 -7.81 22.09
N THR A 626 2.47 -7.07 22.85
CA THR A 626 3.89 -7.42 23.09
C THR A 626 4.03 -8.80 23.74
N ASP A 627 3.09 -9.18 24.60
CA ASP A 627 3.02 -10.45 25.33
C ASP A 627 2.20 -11.54 24.62
N PHE A 628 1.80 -11.31 23.37
CA PHE A 628 1.00 -12.27 22.60
C PHE A 628 1.78 -13.57 22.39
N PRO A 629 1.18 -14.75 22.69
CA PRO A 629 1.87 -16.02 22.57
C PRO A 629 2.34 -16.31 21.16
N TYR A 630 3.58 -16.74 21.00
CA TYR A 630 4.17 -17.07 19.70
C TYR A 630 3.39 -18.15 18.93
N GLU A 631 2.86 -19.17 19.64
CA GLU A 631 2.06 -20.22 19.01
C GLU A 631 0.75 -19.66 18.41
N ASP A 632 0.12 -18.74 19.12
CA ASP A 632 -1.11 -18.06 18.62
C ASP A 632 -0.78 -17.09 17.48
N PHE A 633 0.39 -16.46 17.51
CA PHE A 633 0.88 -15.59 16.45
C PHE A 633 0.94 -16.28 15.08
N LYS A 634 1.41 -17.50 15.04
CA LYS A 634 1.45 -18.31 13.80
C LYS A 634 0.06 -18.50 13.18
N GLY A 635 -0.96 -18.61 14.02
CA GLY A 635 -2.35 -18.74 13.61
C GLY A 635 -2.92 -17.54 12.87
N ILE A 636 -2.38 -16.33 13.06
CA ILE A 636 -2.83 -15.11 12.37
C ILE A 636 -2.64 -15.27 10.85
N TYR A 637 -1.48 -15.73 10.41
CA TYR A 637 -1.15 -15.89 9.00
C TYR A 637 -1.92 -17.03 8.32
N THR A 638 -2.11 -18.13 9.02
CA THR A 638 -2.95 -19.22 8.55
C THR A 638 -4.42 -18.77 8.40
N TYR A 639 -4.91 -18.02 9.36
CA TYR A 639 -6.26 -17.45 9.30
C TYR A 639 -6.41 -16.45 8.14
N ALA A 640 -5.42 -15.56 7.94
CA ALA A 640 -5.42 -14.62 6.83
C ALA A 640 -5.48 -15.32 5.47
N HIS A 641 -4.72 -16.39 5.29
CA HIS A 641 -4.78 -17.23 4.09
C HIS A 641 -6.17 -17.86 3.90
N ALA A 642 -6.73 -18.44 4.96
CA ALA A 642 -8.07 -19.06 4.92
C ALA A 642 -9.18 -18.04 4.62
N GLN A 643 -9.04 -16.79 5.04
CA GLN A 643 -9.98 -15.70 4.73
C GLN A 643 -9.83 -15.11 3.32
N GLY A 644 -8.90 -15.61 2.53
CA GLY A 644 -8.69 -15.17 1.14
C GLY A 644 -8.05 -13.81 0.98
N LEU A 645 -7.24 -13.37 1.94
CA LEU A 645 -6.49 -12.12 1.85
C LEU A 645 -5.42 -12.20 0.75
N LYS A 646 -5.03 -11.07 0.22
CA LYS A 646 -3.92 -10.91 -0.74
C LYS A 646 -2.58 -10.65 -0.07
N GLY A 647 -2.58 -10.31 1.20
CA GLY A 647 -1.39 -10.09 2.00
C GLY A 647 -1.74 -10.01 3.48
N CYS A 648 -0.75 -10.18 4.33
CA CYS A 648 -0.89 -10.04 5.76
C CYS A 648 0.37 -9.43 6.34
N THR A 649 0.20 -8.38 7.14
CA THR A 649 1.27 -7.71 7.87
C THR A 649 0.89 -7.63 9.34
N THR A 650 1.81 -8.03 10.21
CA THR A 650 1.65 -7.90 11.66
C THR A 650 2.66 -6.90 12.19
N PHE A 651 2.31 -6.26 13.28
CA PHE A 651 3.22 -5.42 14.04
C PHE A 651 3.10 -5.77 15.52
N ARG A 652 4.20 -6.26 16.10
CA ARG A 652 4.40 -6.45 17.52
C ARG A 652 5.56 -5.57 17.96
N PHE A 653 5.34 -4.71 18.93
CA PHE A 653 6.41 -3.84 19.40
C PHE A 653 7.56 -4.65 19.98
N ASN A 654 8.76 -4.43 19.45
CA ASN A 654 10.00 -4.99 19.95
C ASN A 654 11.03 -3.87 20.07
N PRO A 655 11.38 -3.44 21.29
CA PRO A 655 12.30 -2.30 21.52
C PRO A 655 13.68 -2.49 20.91
N GLU A 656 14.12 -3.73 20.70
CA GLU A 656 15.43 -4.03 20.11
C GLU A 656 15.44 -3.84 18.57
N ALA A 657 14.29 -4.02 17.93
CA ALA A 657 14.16 -4.01 16.47
C ALA A 657 13.54 -2.73 15.91
N PHE A 658 12.59 -2.13 16.64
CA PHE A 658 11.82 -0.97 16.15
C PHE A 658 12.17 0.31 16.86
N GLN A 659 12.30 1.36 16.07
CA GLN A 659 12.68 2.69 16.51
C GLN A 659 11.88 3.73 15.73
N GLY A 660 11.49 4.83 16.40
CA GLY A 660 10.79 5.93 15.79
C GLY A 660 9.32 5.68 15.45
N VAL A 661 8.73 4.58 15.94
CA VAL A 661 7.30 4.31 15.81
C VAL A 661 6.56 5.01 16.95
N LEU A 662 5.32 5.46 16.67
CA LEU A 662 4.41 5.96 17.71
C LEU A 662 4.21 4.86 18.76
N VAL A 663 4.76 5.05 19.94
CA VAL A 663 4.67 4.12 21.08
C VAL A 663 3.69 4.69 22.09
N GLN A 664 2.82 3.87 22.64
CA GLN A 664 1.94 4.32 23.71
C GLN A 664 2.73 4.56 25.02
N GLU A 665 2.25 5.46 25.85
CA GLU A 665 2.90 5.81 27.13
C GLU A 665 3.09 4.60 28.03
N ARG A 666 2.13 3.66 28.02
CA ARG A 666 2.20 2.39 28.73
C ARG A 666 3.35 1.47 28.28
N ASP A 667 3.68 1.47 26.99
CA ASP A 667 4.78 0.67 26.46
C ASP A 667 6.13 1.32 26.81
N LEU A 668 6.17 2.66 26.84
CA LEU A 668 7.34 3.41 27.29
C LEU A 668 7.66 3.17 28.77
N GLU A 669 6.62 3.08 29.63
CA GLU A 669 6.78 2.75 31.07
C GLU A 669 7.35 1.36 31.30
N ASN A 670 7.11 0.41 30.39
CA ASN A 670 7.53 -0.98 30.51
C ASN A 670 8.80 -1.30 29.72
N THR A 671 9.32 -0.35 28.92
CA THR A 671 10.49 -0.53 28.07
C THR A 671 11.71 0.11 28.70
N LEU A 672 12.77 -0.68 28.91
CA LEU A 672 14.08 -0.20 29.37
C LEU A 672 14.99 0.07 28.17
N TYR A 673 15.49 1.30 28.09
CA TYR A 673 16.49 1.72 27.11
C TYR A 673 17.88 1.74 27.76
N ARG A 674 18.85 1.18 27.06
CA ARG A 674 20.22 1.06 27.53
C ARG A 674 21.12 2.01 26.74
N PHE A 675 21.74 2.94 27.44
CA PHE A 675 22.73 3.86 26.90
C PHE A 675 24.13 3.50 27.43
N VAL A 676 25.09 3.49 26.52
CA VAL A 676 26.51 3.35 26.87
C VAL A 676 27.13 4.74 26.72
N LEU A 677 27.55 5.32 27.83
CA LEU A 677 28.19 6.64 27.86
C LEU A 677 29.66 6.55 27.38
N ASP A 678 30.24 7.70 27.01
CA ASP A 678 31.63 7.78 26.51
C ASP A 678 32.69 7.28 27.49
N ASP A 679 32.37 7.30 28.77
CA ASP A 679 33.21 6.76 29.85
C ASP A 679 33.05 5.24 30.07
N GLY A 680 32.18 4.59 29.28
CA GLY A 680 31.87 3.16 29.36
C GLY A 680 30.84 2.80 30.43
N GLN A 681 30.27 3.77 31.15
CA GLN A 681 29.14 3.52 32.05
C GLN A 681 27.88 3.14 31.24
N VAL A 682 27.12 2.20 31.78
CA VAL A 682 25.85 1.77 31.22
C VAL A 682 24.71 2.34 32.07
N VAL A 683 23.83 3.10 31.42
CA VAL A 683 22.65 3.67 32.05
C VAL A 683 21.40 2.98 31.45
N GLU A 684 20.58 2.41 32.33
CA GLU A 684 19.29 1.81 31.95
C GLU A 684 18.16 2.70 32.46
N VAL A 685 17.31 3.18 31.55
CA VAL A 685 16.24 4.16 31.81
C VAL A 685 14.96 3.71 31.12
N LYS A 686 13.82 3.87 31.79
CA LYS A 686 12.52 3.60 31.15
C LYS A 686 12.25 4.62 30.04
N GLY A 687 11.53 4.20 29.01
CA GLY A 687 11.32 5.02 27.82
C GLY A 687 10.62 6.35 28.07
N ASN A 688 9.81 6.45 29.10
CA ASN A 688 9.12 7.69 29.51
C ASN A 688 9.92 8.53 30.54
N GLU A 689 11.02 8.01 31.08
CA GLU A 689 11.87 8.78 32.01
C GLU A 689 12.73 9.79 31.24
N GLU A 690 12.94 10.95 31.86
CA GLU A 690 13.76 12.00 31.30
C GLU A 690 15.24 11.76 31.59
N ILE A 691 16.06 11.91 30.56
CA ILE A 691 17.51 11.80 30.63
C ILE A 691 18.14 13.09 30.06
N GLU A 692 19.13 13.62 30.77
CA GLU A 692 19.90 14.76 30.26
C GLU A 692 21.00 14.27 29.30
N TYR A 693 21.02 14.87 28.13
CA TYR A 693 22.03 14.62 27.12
C TYR A 693 22.42 15.92 26.43
N ASP A 694 23.73 16.21 26.41
CA ASP A 694 24.29 17.45 25.81
C ASP A 694 23.65 18.76 26.32
N GLY A 695 23.28 18.76 27.61
CA GLY A 695 22.69 19.90 28.30
C GLY A 695 21.19 20.11 28.04
N GLU A 696 20.52 19.17 27.37
CA GLU A 696 19.08 19.17 27.12
C GLU A 696 18.41 17.94 27.76
N MET A 697 17.17 18.12 28.24
CA MET A 697 16.36 17.03 28.79
C MET A 697 15.56 16.35 27.68
N HIS A 698 15.63 15.02 27.59
CA HIS A 698 14.92 14.20 26.63
C HIS A 698 14.25 13.03 27.33
N THR A 699 13.13 12.53 26.82
CA THR A 699 12.71 11.19 27.22
C THR A 699 13.70 10.16 26.66
N ALA A 700 13.95 9.08 27.41
CA ALA A 700 14.89 8.05 27.00
C ALA A 700 14.57 7.47 25.61
N ALA A 701 13.29 7.26 25.31
CA ALA A 701 12.85 6.80 23.99
C ALA A 701 13.24 7.79 22.88
N ASN A 702 12.97 9.08 23.07
CA ASN A 702 13.30 10.10 22.07
C ASN A 702 14.81 10.28 21.86
N LEU A 703 15.58 10.21 22.94
CA LEU A 703 17.04 10.29 22.87
C LEU A 703 17.60 9.09 22.10
N PHE A 704 17.12 7.89 22.41
CA PHE A 704 17.54 6.65 21.74
C PHE A 704 17.27 6.71 20.23
N ASP A 705 16.08 7.16 19.84
CA ASP A 705 15.71 7.34 18.43
C ASP A 705 16.61 8.40 17.76
N ALA A 706 16.83 9.55 18.41
CA ALA A 706 17.65 10.62 17.88
C ALA A 706 19.13 10.20 17.70
N LEU A 707 19.70 9.49 18.64
CA LEU A 707 21.09 8.99 18.56
C LEU A 707 21.25 7.94 17.44
N LYS A 708 20.27 7.09 17.25
CA LYS A 708 20.33 6.02 16.26
C LYS A 708 20.01 6.49 14.85
N GLU A 709 19.19 7.52 14.70
CA GLU A 709 18.95 8.19 13.41
C GLU A 709 20.12 9.12 13.01
N GLY A 710 21.12 9.29 13.86
CA GLY A 710 22.28 10.14 13.61
C GLY A 710 21.95 11.63 13.62
N TYR A 711 20.87 12.04 14.29
CA TYR A 711 20.49 13.45 14.43
C TYR A 711 21.32 14.20 15.47
N TYR A 712 21.95 13.51 16.41
CA TYR A 712 22.90 14.11 17.36
C TYR A 712 24.33 14.02 16.80
N GLY A 713 24.93 15.14 16.53
CA GLY A 713 26.32 15.27 16.09
C GLY A 713 26.56 15.81 14.68
N LYS A 714 25.50 16.30 14.01
CA LYS A 714 25.61 17.01 12.73
C LYS A 714 24.84 18.33 12.78
N PHE A 715 25.38 19.27 13.54
CA PHE A 715 25.07 20.70 13.40
C PHE A 715 26.36 21.50 13.36
#